data_6122419295065e8f35294ff50f6716a3
#
_entry.id   6122419295065e8f35294ff50f6716a3
#
_cell.length_a   1.000
_cell.length_b   1.000
_cell.length_c   1.000
_cell.angle_alpha   90.00
_cell.angle_beta   90.00
_cell.angle_gamma   90.00
#
_symmetry.space_group_name_H-M   'P 1'
#
loop_
_entity.id
_entity.type
_entity.pdbx_description
1 polymer ?
#
loop_
_entity_poly.entity_id
_entity_poly.type
_entity_poly.pdbx_seq_one_letter_code
_entity_poly.pdbx_strand_id
1 'polypeptide(L)'
;MLRIHPPHRRLVTAASLALALPAALLSASTAASAAAAASAAAAASAAASAAAASPAASSAASVITITPTTTGTALTAASAGLSFEAYDLTLPGFASGDLATYLDTLSPSSVIRVGGNTVDETFWTSTGESAPSWSMGTVTPADLTALGQLAKASGWKVILGVNLKEYDPARAANEALYAQQALGSSLEAIEIGNEPDLYSQYESDPAQYPVDFAAYVAAIEQAAPGVPIEGSDAAGAPTSSFQQSFITAQQKLSAPDIVELTSHYYPLTSSTCGGNPTVAEMLGTSVRDGETSEADEAVAAAKKLNLPAVIDESNNVVCEGQAGVSNVYAAALWEIDDQLDVAREGVSGDYMHGTVELCGSAKPLYMYYTPMCAPTAADASAGLLAAQPEYYGLAALRDVGTGQFLSLSNPVWADVRAYAVEHADGTMTVVLDDVDNPSTTGATTVQLDLGASYASASQVSLTAGGGLTATSGITLGGQSVQANGTLAAPTAVGFAVGGDTTTVTVPAGSAQIITFSGQAAASQSTNLVGALSGKCLSVAGGSTSAGAAADIYTCNGSAAENWTLESDGAVVGSPSGDCLQVAGGSTAAYSGVDIEPCNGATDQQWTATSAGTLVGTASGLCLSVSGASTADGASADIYSCNGSGSESWSQQPAS
;
A
#
# COMPACT_ATOMS: atom_id res chain seq x y z
N MET A 1 5.15 14.43 -27.50
CA MET A 1 5.68 13.68 -28.67
C MET A 1 7.12 14.10 -28.95
N LEU A 2 8.07 13.35 -28.47
CA LEU A 2 9.48 13.55 -28.84
C LEU A 2 9.64 13.27 -30.34
N ARG A 3 9.88 14.27 -31.14
CA ARG A 3 10.33 14.11 -32.54
C ARG A 3 11.84 13.84 -32.54
N ILE A 4 12.22 12.59 -32.50
CA ILE A 4 13.59 12.19 -32.83
C ILE A 4 13.73 12.21 -34.35
N HIS A 5 14.63 13.05 -34.88
CA HIS A 5 14.99 13.08 -36.28
C HIS A 5 15.73 11.80 -36.67
N PRO A 6 15.36 11.10 -37.77
CA PRO A 6 16.06 9.89 -38.18
C PRO A 6 17.41 10.24 -38.85
N PRO A 7 18.46 9.45 -38.59
CA PRO A 7 19.73 9.59 -39.34
C PRO A 7 19.60 9.05 -40.77
N HIS A 8 20.25 9.72 -41.66
CA HIS A 8 20.32 9.45 -43.11
C HIS A 8 20.61 7.99 -43.44
N ARG A 9 19.70 7.33 -44.16
CA ARG A 9 19.93 6.05 -44.84
C ARG A 9 20.85 6.26 -46.04
N ARG A 10 21.99 5.58 -46.03
CA ARG A 10 22.76 5.32 -47.28
C ARG A 10 22.14 4.10 -47.97
N LEU A 11 21.72 4.26 -49.21
CA LEU A 11 21.35 3.17 -50.10
C LEU A 11 22.60 2.30 -50.41
N VAL A 12 22.45 1.01 -50.20
CA VAL A 12 23.30 -0.02 -50.83
C VAL A 12 22.38 -0.91 -51.63
N THR A 13 22.54 -0.85 -52.93
CA THR A 13 21.93 -1.73 -53.93
C THR A 13 22.59 -3.11 -53.88
N ALA A 14 21.78 -4.17 -53.73
CA ALA A 14 22.23 -5.53 -53.98
C ALA A 14 21.26 -6.24 -54.94
N ALA A 15 21.86 -6.83 -55.96
CA ALA A 15 21.21 -7.42 -57.11
C ALA A 15 20.56 -8.76 -56.84
N SER A 16 19.47 -8.99 -57.56
CA SER A 16 18.72 -10.24 -57.63
C SER A 16 19.49 -11.33 -58.36
N LEU A 17 19.47 -12.55 -57.83
CA LEU A 17 19.75 -13.77 -58.63
C LEU A 17 18.72 -14.83 -58.27
N ALA A 18 17.88 -15.17 -59.25
CA ALA A 18 16.93 -16.27 -59.22
C ALA A 18 17.62 -17.54 -59.72
N LEU A 19 17.40 -18.68 -59.08
CA LEU A 19 17.55 -20.01 -59.70
C LEU A 19 16.51 -21.01 -59.19
N ALA A 20 16.06 -21.80 -60.14
CA ALA A 20 14.87 -22.62 -60.18
C ALA A 20 14.97 -23.98 -59.45
N LEU A 21 13.77 -24.51 -59.10
CA LEU A 21 13.51 -25.90 -58.71
C LEU A 21 13.87 -26.94 -59.81
N PRO A 22 13.98 -28.27 -59.46
CA PRO A 22 12.86 -29.11 -59.81
C PRO A 22 12.39 -30.11 -58.74
N ALA A 23 11.14 -30.55 -58.94
CA ALA A 23 10.41 -31.58 -58.20
C ALA A 23 10.68 -32.98 -58.69
N ALA A 24 10.59 -33.99 -57.80
CA ALA A 24 10.23 -35.42 -58.09
C ALA A 24 9.79 -36.07 -56.77
N LEU A 25 8.59 -36.40 -56.60
CA LEU A 25 7.71 -37.56 -56.86
C LEU A 25 8.07 -38.87 -56.12
N LEU A 26 7.16 -39.22 -55.23
CA LEU A 26 6.50 -40.51 -54.90
C LEU A 26 7.33 -41.80 -54.64
N SER A 27 7.15 -42.51 -53.54
CA SER A 27 6.16 -43.58 -53.34
C SER A 27 6.50 -44.48 -52.14
N ALA A 28 5.48 -44.79 -51.36
CA ALA A 28 5.16 -46.04 -50.72
C ALA A 28 6.16 -46.87 -49.88
N SER A 29 5.86 -47.18 -48.62
CA SER A 29 5.16 -48.42 -48.28
C SER A 29 4.99 -48.61 -46.78
N THR A 30 3.83 -49.08 -46.45
CA THR A 30 3.37 -49.65 -45.18
C THR A 30 4.16 -50.90 -44.80
N ALA A 31 4.61 -50.99 -43.54
CA ALA A 31 4.62 -52.18 -42.68
C ALA A 31 5.70 -52.08 -41.59
N ALA A 32 5.29 -51.75 -40.38
CA ALA A 32 5.98 -52.16 -39.14
C ALA A 32 5.18 -51.63 -37.92
N SER A 33 3.96 -52.13 -37.74
CA SER A 33 3.26 -52.00 -36.49
C SER A 33 3.08 -53.44 -35.95
N ALA A 34 3.92 -53.83 -34.98
CA ALA A 34 3.63 -54.91 -34.01
C ALA A 34 4.81 -55.33 -33.12
N ALA A 35 5.86 -54.51 -32.93
CA ALA A 35 6.95 -54.96 -32.06
C ALA A 35 7.34 -53.93 -30.94
N ALA A 36 6.58 -52.85 -30.79
CA ALA A 36 6.90 -51.80 -29.78
C ALA A 36 5.97 -51.83 -28.54
N ALA A 37 5.02 -52.79 -28.44
CA ALA A 37 4.10 -52.81 -27.30
C ALA A 37 4.48 -53.79 -26.18
N ALA A 38 5.56 -54.56 -26.32
CA ALA A 38 5.97 -55.55 -25.29
C ALA A 38 7.17 -55.15 -24.43
N SER A 39 7.85 -54.06 -24.74
CA SER A 39 9.00 -53.57 -23.92
C SER A 39 8.68 -52.39 -22.98
N ALA A 40 7.49 -51.78 -23.07
CA ALA A 40 7.07 -50.72 -22.18
C ALA A 40 6.40 -51.20 -20.89
N ALA A 41 5.98 -52.46 -20.79
CA ALA A 41 5.34 -53.00 -19.58
C ALA A 41 6.32 -53.61 -18.57
N ALA A 42 7.56 -53.85 -18.93
CA ALA A 42 8.58 -54.38 -18.01
C ALA A 42 9.45 -53.31 -17.32
N ALA A 43 9.42 -52.09 -17.81
CA ALA A 43 10.15 -50.97 -17.18
C ALA A 43 9.34 -50.20 -16.13
N ALA A 44 8.01 -50.38 -16.11
CA ALA A 44 7.14 -49.71 -15.13
C ALA A 44 7.03 -50.42 -13.78
N SER A 45 7.51 -51.68 -13.66
CA SER A 45 7.42 -52.45 -12.41
C SER A 45 8.69 -52.46 -11.57
N ALA A 46 9.81 -51.92 -12.09
CA ALA A 46 11.09 -51.83 -11.37
C ALA A 46 11.41 -50.44 -10.79
N ALA A 47 10.59 -49.44 -11.09
CA ALA A 47 10.75 -48.07 -10.58
C ALA A 47 9.86 -47.75 -9.36
N ALA A 48 9.06 -48.66 -8.89
CA ALA A 48 8.15 -48.44 -7.75
C ALA A 48 8.70 -48.90 -6.40
N SER A 49 9.99 -49.20 -6.28
CA SER A 49 10.56 -49.73 -5.03
C SER A 49 11.82 -49.03 -4.54
N ALA A 50 12.10 -47.80 -4.91
CA ALA A 50 13.21 -47.05 -4.34
C ALA A 50 12.98 -45.53 -4.42
N ALA A 51 11.87 -45.04 -3.88
CA ALA A 51 11.75 -43.65 -3.47
C ALA A 51 11.06 -43.64 -2.12
N ALA A 52 11.77 -44.09 -1.09
CA ALA A 52 11.56 -43.50 0.21
C ALA A 52 11.96 -42.03 0.06
N ALA A 53 10.99 -41.18 -0.13
CA ALA A 53 11.17 -39.75 -0.06
C ALA A 53 11.80 -39.45 1.30
N SER A 54 13.05 -38.99 1.28
CA SER A 54 13.54 -38.19 2.41
C SER A 54 12.48 -37.15 2.67
N PRO A 55 12.07 -36.90 3.92
CA PRO A 55 11.22 -35.77 4.19
C PRO A 55 11.98 -34.54 3.64
N ALA A 56 11.33 -33.83 2.73
CA ALA A 56 11.79 -32.50 2.37
C ALA A 56 12.04 -31.79 3.70
N ALA A 57 13.26 -31.30 3.91
CA ALA A 57 13.51 -30.44 5.03
C ALA A 57 12.46 -29.35 4.95
N SER A 58 11.57 -29.26 5.93
CA SER A 58 10.67 -28.14 6.06
C SER A 58 11.60 -26.93 6.13
N SER A 59 11.60 -26.11 5.08
CA SER A 59 12.18 -24.77 5.21
C SER A 59 11.49 -24.16 6.42
N ALA A 60 12.27 -23.73 7.41
CA ALA A 60 11.69 -23.00 8.52
C ALA A 60 10.82 -21.89 7.92
N ALA A 61 9.57 -21.81 8.33
CA ALA A 61 8.68 -20.74 7.88
C ALA A 61 9.39 -19.42 8.17
N SER A 62 9.39 -18.51 7.21
CA SER A 62 9.94 -17.20 7.44
C SER A 62 9.01 -16.44 8.36
N VAL A 63 9.58 -15.83 9.38
CA VAL A 63 8.84 -15.06 10.39
C VAL A 63 8.90 -13.59 10.01
N ILE A 64 7.74 -12.97 9.84
CA ILE A 64 7.57 -11.53 9.77
C ILE A 64 7.03 -11.10 11.13
N THR A 65 7.78 -10.28 11.84
CA THR A 65 7.34 -9.71 13.13
C THR A 65 6.79 -8.32 12.90
N ILE A 66 5.56 -8.10 13.33
CA ILE A 66 4.87 -6.81 13.32
C ILE A 66 5.07 -6.17 14.68
N THR A 67 5.69 -5.00 14.72
CA THR A 67 5.87 -4.26 15.96
C THR A 67 4.72 -3.27 16.10
N PRO A 68 4.02 -3.21 17.24
CA PRO A 68 2.91 -2.27 17.46
C PRO A 68 3.43 -0.83 17.65
N THR A 69 4.33 -0.43 16.80
CA THR A 69 4.91 0.91 16.73
C THR A 69 4.71 1.45 15.34
N THR A 70 4.03 2.58 15.20
CA THR A 70 3.80 3.21 13.91
C THR A 70 5.10 3.74 13.33
N THR A 71 5.23 3.71 12.02
CA THR A 71 6.35 4.33 11.29
C THR A 71 6.28 5.85 11.33
N GLY A 72 5.11 6.42 11.62
CA GLY A 72 4.82 7.86 11.55
C GLY A 72 4.21 8.27 10.21
N THR A 73 3.98 7.32 9.30
CA THR A 73 3.35 7.50 8.00
C THR A 73 2.00 6.80 7.94
N ALA A 74 1.12 7.21 7.05
CA ALA A 74 -0.25 6.73 6.98
C ALA A 74 -0.68 6.42 5.55
N LEU A 75 -1.44 5.34 5.39
CA LEU A 75 -2.24 5.13 4.19
C LEU A 75 -3.55 5.92 4.33
N THR A 76 -3.78 6.87 3.46
CA THR A 76 -4.95 7.74 3.44
C THR A 76 -5.80 7.50 2.21
N ALA A 77 -6.98 8.08 2.14
CA ALA A 77 -7.80 8.01 0.94
C ALA A 77 -7.14 8.71 -0.28
N ALA A 78 -6.30 9.71 -0.03
CA ALA A 78 -5.57 10.44 -1.06
C ALA A 78 -4.25 9.78 -1.47
N SER A 79 -3.81 8.72 -0.77
CA SER A 79 -2.53 8.06 -1.07
C SER A 79 -2.53 7.41 -2.46
N ALA A 80 -3.68 6.92 -2.93
CA ALA A 80 -3.83 6.34 -4.26
C ALA A 80 -4.83 7.19 -5.08
N GLY A 81 -4.34 7.91 -6.08
CA GLY A 81 -5.16 8.73 -6.97
C GLY A 81 -5.07 8.29 -8.43
N LEU A 82 -5.69 9.06 -9.31
CA LEU A 82 -5.61 8.84 -10.75
C LEU A 82 -5.19 10.12 -11.46
N SER A 83 -4.35 9.99 -12.47
CA SER A 83 -3.91 11.06 -13.35
C SER A 83 -4.43 10.80 -14.76
N PHE A 84 -5.07 11.79 -15.36
CA PHE A 84 -5.61 11.72 -16.71
C PHE A 84 -5.03 12.83 -17.59
N GLU A 85 -5.01 12.58 -18.87
CA GLU A 85 -4.62 13.57 -19.85
C GLU A 85 -5.62 14.75 -19.91
N ALA A 86 -5.16 15.99 -20.02
CA ALA A 86 -6.04 17.16 -20.15
C ALA A 86 -6.95 17.08 -21.39
N TYR A 87 -6.50 16.40 -22.46
CA TYR A 87 -7.32 16.15 -23.64
C TYR A 87 -8.59 15.34 -23.33
N ASP A 88 -8.57 14.48 -22.31
CA ASP A 88 -9.72 13.66 -21.92
C ASP A 88 -10.94 14.50 -21.53
N LEU A 89 -10.73 15.75 -21.05
CA LEU A 89 -11.84 16.70 -20.80
C LEU A 89 -12.67 17.01 -22.04
N THR A 90 -12.08 16.89 -23.22
CA THR A 90 -12.76 17.16 -24.51
C THR A 90 -13.59 15.97 -25.00
N LEU A 91 -13.47 14.82 -24.35
CA LEU A 91 -14.15 13.60 -24.75
C LEU A 91 -15.60 13.58 -24.23
N PRO A 92 -16.57 13.26 -25.09
CA PRO A 92 -17.98 13.29 -24.70
C PRO A 92 -18.32 12.43 -23.48
N GLY A 93 -17.55 11.37 -23.22
CA GLY A 93 -17.79 10.42 -22.17
C GLY A 93 -17.05 10.66 -20.85
N PHE A 94 -16.06 11.54 -20.82
CA PHE A 94 -15.20 11.68 -19.64
C PHE A 94 -16.01 11.99 -18.37
N ALA A 95 -16.87 12.98 -18.39
CA ALA A 95 -17.63 13.39 -17.21
C ALA A 95 -19.12 12.97 -17.24
N SER A 96 -19.61 12.36 -18.30
CA SER A 96 -21.02 11.95 -18.45
C SER A 96 -21.24 10.45 -18.57
N GLY A 97 -20.16 9.65 -18.55
CA GLY A 97 -20.18 8.19 -18.63
C GLY A 97 -20.25 7.50 -17.27
N ASP A 98 -19.63 6.35 -17.20
CA ASP A 98 -19.58 5.53 -15.98
C ASP A 98 -18.30 5.73 -15.12
N LEU A 99 -17.42 6.66 -15.49
CA LEU A 99 -16.18 6.97 -14.77
C LEU A 99 -16.44 7.23 -13.28
N ALA A 100 -17.50 7.97 -12.93
CA ALA A 100 -17.85 8.22 -11.53
C ALA A 100 -18.05 6.92 -10.73
N THR A 101 -18.60 5.86 -11.34
CA THR A 101 -18.80 4.57 -10.69
C THR A 101 -17.47 3.83 -10.51
N TYR A 102 -16.56 3.94 -11.48
CA TYR A 102 -15.21 3.39 -11.35
C TYR A 102 -14.46 4.06 -10.20
N LEU A 103 -14.52 5.38 -10.09
CA LEU A 103 -13.91 6.14 -9.00
C LEU A 103 -14.49 5.75 -7.63
N ASP A 104 -15.82 5.71 -7.50
CA ASP A 104 -16.51 5.33 -6.25
C ASP A 104 -16.19 3.87 -5.84
N THR A 105 -15.96 2.99 -6.81
CA THR A 105 -15.55 1.60 -6.55
C THR A 105 -14.15 1.52 -5.97
N LEU A 106 -13.22 2.40 -6.38
CA LEU A 106 -11.86 2.45 -5.82
C LEU A 106 -11.85 3.05 -4.42
N SER A 107 -12.47 4.22 -4.24
CA SER A 107 -12.52 4.93 -2.97
C SER A 107 -13.68 5.91 -2.94
N PRO A 108 -14.32 6.15 -1.77
CA PRO A 108 -15.34 7.19 -1.63
C PRO A 108 -14.75 8.61 -1.72
N SER A 109 -13.44 8.76 -1.69
CA SER A 109 -12.74 10.03 -1.88
C SER A 109 -11.27 9.77 -2.22
N SER A 110 -10.73 10.50 -3.17
CA SER A 110 -9.30 10.56 -3.50
C SER A 110 -9.06 11.77 -4.40
N VAL A 111 -8.02 11.75 -5.23
CA VAL A 111 -7.63 12.84 -6.12
C VAL A 111 -7.62 12.37 -7.57
N ILE A 112 -8.18 13.19 -8.46
CA ILE A 112 -8.02 13.11 -9.90
C ILE A 112 -7.12 14.26 -10.31
N ARG A 113 -5.96 13.97 -10.87
CA ARG A 113 -5.18 14.95 -11.61
C ARG A 113 -5.63 14.94 -13.08
N VAL A 114 -5.83 16.09 -13.66
CA VAL A 114 -6.12 16.30 -15.08
C VAL A 114 -5.01 17.16 -15.64
N GLY A 115 -4.00 16.54 -16.22
CA GLY A 115 -2.75 17.15 -16.63
C GLY A 115 -2.13 16.40 -17.81
N GLY A 116 -0.99 15.78 -17.59
CA GLY A 116 -0.28 14.99 -18.59
C GLY A 116 0.27 15.82 -19.76
N ASN A 117 0.89 15.13 -20.71
CA ASN A 117 1.51 15.79 -21.86
C ASN A 117 0.54 16.67 -22.67
N THR A 118 -0.74 16.33 -22.66
CA THR A 118 -1.75 17.05 -23.43
C THR A 118 -2.21 18.36 -22.81
N VAL A 119 -1.79 18.70 -21.58
CA VAL A 119 -2.02 20.05 -21.05
C VAL A 119 -1.33 21.10 -21.93
N ASP A 120 -0.18 20.78 -22.47
CA ASP A 120 0.58 21.62 -23.39
C ASP A 120 -0.01 21.71 -24.81
N GLU A 121 -0.88 20.80 -25.15
CA GLU A 121 -1.54 20.68 -26.45
C GLU A 121 -3.05 20.96 -26.38
N THR A 122 -3.56 21.41 -25.24
CA THR A 122 -4.97 21.75 -25.01
C THR A 122 -5.15 23.26 -24.93
N PHE A 123 -6.15 23.77 -25.65
CA PHE A 123 -6.44 25.19 -25.72
C PHE A 123 -7.67 25.52 -24.88
N TRP A 124 -7.49 26.34 -23.86
CA TRP A 124 -8.59 26.90 -23.08
C TRP A 124 -9.22 28.11 -23.74
N THR A 125 -10.57 28.17 -23.79
CA THR A 125 -11.29 29.40 -24.15
C THR A 125 -12.62 29.56 -23.42
N SER A 126 -12.84 30.71 -22.80
CA SER A 126 -14.13 31.09 -22.21
C SER A 126 -15.00 31.91 -23.16
N THR A 127 -14.50 32.32 -24.32
CA THR A 127 -15.17 33.23 -25.27
C THR A 127 -15.51 32.58 -26.61
N GLY A 128 -15.09 31.33 -26.83
CA GLY A 128 -15.29 30.58 -28.07
C GLY A 128 -14.33 31.02 -29.19
N GLU A 129 -13.13 31.45 -28.84
CA GLU A 129 -12.04 31.69 -29.78
C GLU A 129 -11.72 30.43 -30.58
N SER A 130 -11.29 30.61 -31.83
CA SER A 130 -10.80 29.48 -32.62
C SER A 130 -9.48 28.96 -32.06
N ALA A 131 -9.40 27.67 -31.87
CA ALA A 131 -8.17 27.02 -31.43
C ALA A 131 -7.01 27.28 -32.38
N PRO A 132 -5.80 27.54 -31.86
CA PRO A 132 -4.58 27.66 -32.66
C PRO A 132 -4.18 26.30 -33.25
N SER A 133 -3.31 26.33 -34.26
CA SER A 133 -2.92 25.12 -35.00
C SER A 133 -2.07 24.11 -34.22
N TRP A 134 -1.55 24.50 -33.07
CA TRP A 134 -0.80 23.60 -32.17
C TRP A 134 -1.75 22.78 -31.27
N SER A 135 -2.98 23.25 -31.06
CA SER A 135 -3.93 22.60 -30.17
C SER A 135 -4.50 21.33 -30.82
N MET A 136 -4.55 20.26 -30.04
CA MET A 136 -5.24 19.02 -30.36
C MET A 136 -6.67 18.99 -29.85
N GLY A 137 -6.99 19.80 -28.83
CA GLY A 137 -8.31 19.89 -28.20
C GLY A 137 -8.61 21.28 -27.66
N THR A 138 -9.90 21.58 -27.46
CA THR A 138 -10.35 22.83 -26.87
C THR A 138 -11.18 22.56 -25.63
N VAL A 139 -10.73 23.05 -24.49
CA VAL A 139 -11.45 23.02 -23.22
C VAL A 139 -12.25 24.31 -23.04
N THR A 140 -13.46 24.19 -22.55
CA THR A 140 -14.44 25.29 -22.39
C THR A 140 -15.02 25.27 -20.96
N PRO A 141 -15.76 26.33 -20.56
CA PRO A 141 -16.49 26.34 -19.28
C PRO A 141 -17.49 25.18 -19.12
N ALA A 142 -17.99 24.60 -20.23
CA ALA A 142 -18.90 23.47 -20.17
C ALA A 142 -18.16 22.20 -19.70
N ASP A 143 -16.93 22.00 -20.16
CA ASP A 143 -16.09 20.84 -19.80
C ASP A 143 -15.69 20.91 -18.32
N LEU A 144 -15.28 22.08 -17.82
CA LEU A 144 -15.01 22.26 -16.38
C LEU A 144 -16.26 22.10 -15.52
N THR A 145 -17.44 22.51 -16.03
CA THR A 145 -18.71 22.27 -15.33
C THR A 145 -19.00 20.78 -15.24
N ALA A 146 -18.74 20.01 -16.31
CA ALA A 146 -18.91 18.57 -16.34
C ALA A 146 -17.91 17.87 -15.39
N LEU A 147 -16.65 18.32 -15.36
CA LEU A 147 -15.64 17.85 -14.42
C LEU A 147 -16.06 18.11 -12.95
N GLY A 148 -16.64 19.28 -12.65
CA GLY A 148 -17.18 19.58 -11.33
C GLY A 148 -18.38 18.69 -10.94
N GLN A 149 -19.18 18.23 -11.91
CA GLN A 149 -20.24 17.26 -11.67
C GLN A 149 -19.67 15.86 -11.40
N LEU A 150 -18.64 15.44 -12.13
CA LEU A 150 -17.92 14.19 -11.91
C LEU A 150 -17.31 14.16 -10.50
N ALA A 151 -16.56 15.20 -10.13
CA ALA A 151 -15.93 15.32 -8.80
C ALA A 151 -16.97 15.26 -7.67
N LYS A 152 -18.11 15.94 -7.86
CA LYS A 152 -19.22 15.90 -6.89
C LYS A 152 -19.88 14.52 -6.82
N ALA A 153 -19.99 13.81 -7.94
CA ALA A 153 -20.63 12.50 -7.99
C ALA A 153 -19.76 11.41 -7.35
N SER A 154 -18.44 11.46 -7.55
CA SER A 154 -17.47 10.51 -7.01
C SER A 154 -16.98 10.86 -5.59
N GLY A 155 -17.12 12.13 -5.17
CA GLY A 155 -16.51 12.61 -3.91
C GLY A 155 -15.01 12.90 -4.01
N TRP A 156 -14.42 12.78 -5.21
CA TRP A 156 -13.00 13.00 -5.43
C TRP A 156 -12.66 14.48 -5.60
N LYS A 157 -11.44 14.83 -5.24
CA LYS A 157 -10.87 16.15 -5.49
C LYS A 157 -10.22 16.19 -6.87
N VAL A 158 -9.94 17.39 -7.37
CA VAL A 158 -9.36 17.59 -8.70
C VAL A 158 -8.18 18.53 -8.62
N ILE A 159 -7.07 18.09 -9.17
CA ILE A 159 -5.95 18.92 -9.61
C ILE A 159 -6.15 19.19 -11.09
N LEU A 160 -6.05 20.45 -11.50
CA LEU A 160 -6.24 20.84 -12.90
C LEU A 160 -5.00 21.53 -13.44
N GLY A 161 -4.38 20.90 -14.44
CA GLY A 161 -3.25 21.45 -15.18
C GLY A 161 -3.67 22.59 -16.11
N VAL A 162 -2.87 23.66 -16.15
CA VAL A 162 -2.99 24.78 -17.09
C VAL A 162 -1.76 24.88 -17.98
N ASN A 163 -1.93 25.25 -19.24
CA ASN A 163 -0.87 25.28 -20.23
C ASN A 163 0.23 26.30 -19.89
N LEU A 164 1.46 25.84 -19.73
CA LEU A 164 2.66 26.66 -19.54
C LEU A 164 3.50 26.79 -20.80
N LYS A 165 3.50 25.76 -21.66
CA LYS A 165 4.35 25.70 -22.86
C LYS A 165 4.05 26.81 -23.84
N GLU A 166 2.80 27.13 -24.02
CA GLU A 166 2.30 28.23 -24.81
C GLU A 166 2.08 29.47 -23.90
N TYR A 167 3.15 29.99 -23.31
CA TYR A 167 3.18 30.98 -22.25
C TYR A 167 2.09 32.08 -22.34
N ASP A 168 1.03 31.94 -21.56
CA ASP A 168 -0.08 32.89 -21.43
C ASP A 168 -0.67 32.88 -20.00
N PRO A 169 -0.02 33.56 -19.03
CA PRO A 169 -0.51 33.62 -17.66
C PRO A 169 -1.95 34.16 -17.53
N ALA A 170 -2.38 35.02 -18.47
CA ALA A 170 -3.73 35.58 -18.42
C ALA A 170 -4.80 34.55 -18.82
N ARG A 171 -4.49 33.66 -19.75
CA ARG A 171 -5.34 32.55 -20.15
C ARG A 171 -5.44 31.51 -19.04
N ALA A 172 -4.33 31.13 -18.47
CA ALA A 172 -4.27 30.23 -17.32
C ALA A 172 -5.05 30.77 -16.11
N ALA A 173 -4.90 32.06 -15.81
CA ALA A 173 -5.68 32.71 -14.76
C ALA A 173 -7.20 32.72 -15.03
N ASN A 174 -7.61 32.88 -16.30
CA ASN A 174 -9.00 32.76 -16.67
C ASN A 174 -9.52 31.33 -16.53
N GLU A 175 -8.75 30.32 -16.90
CA GLU A 175 -9.07 28.91 -16.71
C GLU A 175 -9.22 28.56 -15.22
N ALA A 176 -8.25 28.95 -14.39
CA ALA A 176 -8.29 28.76 -12.94
C ALA A 176 -9.52 29.41 -12.28
N LEU A 177 -9.94 30.59 -12.74
CA LEU A 177 -11.17 31.23 -12.28
C LEU A 177 -12.42 30.38 -12.58
N TYR A 178 -12.50 29.83 -13.78
CA TYR A 178 -13.64 28.96 -14.14
C TYR A 178 -13.55 27.61 -13.44
N ALA A 179 -12.35 27.07 -13.21
CA ALA A 179 -12.15 25.87 -12.41
C ALA A 179 -12.62 26.09 -10.96
N GLN A 180 -12.23 27.20 -10.31
CA GLN A 180 -12.70 27.57 -8.97
C GLN A 180 -14.24 27.64 -8.91
N GLN A 181 -14.86 28.21 -9.93
CA GLN A 181 -16.33 28.32 -9.97
C GLN A 181 -17.03 26.99 -10.19
N ALA A 182 -16.47 26.11 -11.02
CA ALA A 182 -17.06 24.83 -11.39
C ALA A 182 -16.85 23.75 -10.32
N LEU A 183 -15.67 23.68 -9.73
CA LEU A 183 -15.23 22.66 -8.79
C LEU A 183 -15.49 23.07 -7.33
N GLY A 184 -15.37 24.37 -7.01
CA GLY A 184 -15.54 24.86 -5.64
C GLY A 184 -14.60 24.16 -4.66
N SER A 185 -15.16 23.50 -3.64
CA SER A 185 -14.39 22.76 -2.64
C SER A 185 -13.79 21.43 -3.16
N SER A 186 -14.14 21.01 -4.38
CA SER A 186 -13.50 19.85 -5.01
C SER A 186 -12.22 20.20 -5.77
N LEU A 187 -11.90 21.50 -5.97
CA LEU A 187 -10.61 21.91 -6.51
C LEU A 187 -9.54 21.73 -5.43
N GLU A 188 -8.61 20.81 -5.65
CA GLU A 188 -7.48 20.57 -4.77
C GLU A 188 -6.36 21.56 -5.05
N ALA A 189 -5.94 21.65 -6.32
CA ALA A 189 -4.91 22.60 -6.75
C ALA A 189 -5.04 22.92 -8.26
N ILE A 190 -4.31 23.97 -8.67
CA ILE A 190 -3.96 24.24 -10.07
C ILE A 190 -2.50 23.85 -10.26
N GLU A 191 -2.24 23.01 -11.24
CA GLU A 191 -0.92 22.62 -11.73
C GLU A 191 -0.49 23.57 -12.87
N ILE A 192 0.77 24.00 -12.92
CA ILE A 192 1.26 24.95 -13.94
C ILE A 192 2.24 24.28 -14.89
N GLY A 193 1.72 23.78 -16.02
CA GLY A 193 2.46 23.02 -17.02
C GLY A 193 2.48 21.52 -16.73
N ASN A 194 3.21 20.76 -17.52
CA ASN A 194 3.52 19.34 -17.32
C ASN A 194 4.95 19.10 -17.74
N GLU A 195 5.74 18.46 -16.87
CA GLU A 195 7.16 18.15 -17.12
C GLU A 195 7.96 19.34 -17.67
N PRO A 196 7.88 20.52 -17.03
CA PRO A 196 8.51 21.72 -17.58
C PRO A 196 10.04 21.60 -17.69
N ASP A 197 10.67 20.72 -16.94
CA ASP A 197 12.09 20.41 -17.05
C ASP A 197 12.48 19.82 -18.41
N LEU A 198 11.53 19.28 -19.18
CA LEU A 198 11.71 18.81 -20.56
C LEU A 198 11.48 19.91 -21.61
N TYR A 199 11.06 21.12 -21.21
CA TYR A 199 10.95 22.22 -22.16
C TYR A 199 12.34 22.79 -22.48
N SER A 200 12.65 22.98 -23.74
CA SER A 200 13.99 23.40 -24.19
C SER A 200 14.50 24.69 -23.55
N GLN A 201 13.62 25.61 -23.18
CA GLN A 201 13.97 26.83 -22.46
C GLN A 201 14.44 26.56 -21.03
N TYR A 202 13.77 25.66 -20.33
CA TYR A 202 14.08 25.34 -18.93
C TYR A 202 15.16 24.26 -18.81
N GLU A 203 15.26 23.35 -19.78
CA GLU A 203 16.40 22.44 -19.90
C GLU A 203 17.72 23.22 -20.01
N SER A 204 17.72 24.31 -20.79
CA SER A 204 18.90 25.15 -20.98
C SER A 204 19.15 26.16 -19.85
N ASP A 205 18.10 26.62 -19.16
CA ASP A 205 18.15 27.55 -18.02
C ASP A 205 17.09 27.21 -16.97
N PRO A 206 17.35 26.28 -16.06
CA PRO A 206 16.40 25.92 -14.99
C PRO A 206 16.01 27.07 -14.06
N ALA A 207 16.77 28.16 -14.05
CA ALA A 207 16.43 29.33 -13.22
C ALA A 207 15.32 30.21 -13.83
N GLN A 208 14.97 30.00 -15.10
CA GLN A 208 13.87 30.73 -15.74
C GLN A 208 12.50 30.19 -15.30
N TYR A 209 12.36 28.87 -15.06
CA TYR A 209 11.09 28.27 -14.65
C TYR A 209 10.46 28.92 -13.41
N PRO A 210 11.17 29.09 -12.26
CA PRO A 210 10.59 29.77 -11.10
C PRO A 210 10.13 31.21 -11.37
N VAL A 211 10.72 31.89 -12.35
CA VAL A 211 10.32 33.26 -12.74
C VAL A 211 8.98 33.24 -13.50
N ASP A 212 8.85 32.33 -14.45
CA ASP A 212 7.63 32.16 -15.23
C ASP A 212 6.51 31.59 -14.37
N PHE A 213 6.80 30.62 -13.50
CA PHE A 213 5.88 30.09 -12.50
C PHE A 213 5.30 31.21 -11.62
N ALA A 214 6.14 32.08 -11.05
CA ALA A 214 5.68 33.19 -10.22
C ALA A 214 4.78 34.17 -10.99
N ALA A 215 4.98 34.34 -12.31
CA ALA A 215 4.10 35.15 -13.13
C ALA A 215 2.70 34.54 -13.30
N TYR A 216 2.63 33.20 -13.43
CA TYR A 216 1.35 32.48 -13.44
C TYR A 216 0.66 32.56 -12.10
N VAL A 217 1.37 32.30 -10.99
CA VAL A 217 0.84 32.43 -9.62
C VAL A 217 0.22 33.81 -9.42
N ALA A 218 0.94 34.89 -9.78
CA ALA A 218 0.45 36.26 -9.61
C ALA A 218 -0.81 36.53 -10.45
N ALA A 219 -0.89 35.99 -11.67
CA ALA A 219 -2.06 36.14 -12.54
C ALA A 219 -3.27 35.34 -12.01
N ILE A 220 -3.05 34.11 -11.55
CA ILE A 220 -4.08 33.24 -10.97
C ILE A 220 -4.61 33.85 -9.67
N GLU A 221 -3.75 34.29 -8.76
CA GLU A 221 -4.17 34.93 -7.51
C GLU A 221 -4.99 36.22 -7.75
N GLN A 222 -4.67 36.96 -8.80
CA GLN A 222 -5.46 38.14 -9.16
C GLN A 222 -6.87 37.79 -9.69
N ALA A 223 -7.01 36.70 -10.46
CA ALA A 223 -8.28 36.30 -11.09
C ALA A 223 -9.14 35.41 -10.20
N ALA A 224 -8.51 34.49 -9.47
CA ALA A 224 -9.10 33.48 -8.61
C ALA A 224 -8.41 33.43 -7.24
N PRO A 225 -8.59 34.45 -6.39
CA PRO A 225 -7.87 34.59 -5.13
C PRO A 225 -8.05 33.38 -4.22
N GLY A 226 -6.92 32.89 -3.66
CA GLY A 226 -6.89 31.80 -2.71
C GLY A 226 -7.07 30.42 -3.32
N VAL A 227 -6.96 30.26 -4.64
CA VAL A 227 -6.88 28.94 -5.29
C VAL A 227 -5.55 28.32 -4.94
N PRO A 228 -5.52 27.07 -4.40
CA PRO A 228 -4.28 26.36 -4.16
C PRO A 228 -3.53 26.10 -5.48
N ILE A 229 -2.21 26.10 -5.41
CA ILE A 229 -1.34 25.81 -6.56
C ILE A 229 -0.35 24.75 -6.11
N GLU A 230 -0.03 23.80 -6.94
CA GLU A 230 1.01 22.82 -6.72
C GLU A 230 2.17 22.99 -7.71
N GLY A 231 3.20 22.21 -7.55
CA GLY A 231 4.36 22.19 -8.45
C GLY A 231 5.53 21.41 -7.85
N SER A 232 6.49 21.05 -8.64
CA SER A 232 6.85 21.59 -9.97
C SER A 232 6.51 20.68 -11.17
N ASP A 233 5.90 19.53 -10.96
CA ASP A 233 5.45 18.59 -12.01
C ASP A 233 6.60 18.15 -12.93
N ALA A 234 7.78 17.95 -12.34
CA ALA A 234 9.00 17.63 -13.07
C ALA A 234 9.10 16.13 -13.35
N ALA A 235 9.47 15.77 -14.60
CA ALA A 235 9.79 14.40 -15.00
C ALA A 235 11.10 13.88 -14.37
N GLY A 236 12.01 14.80 -14.06
CA GLY A 236 13.32 14.47 -13.51
C GLY A 236 13.29 14.29 -12.00
N ALA A 237 14.22 13.46 -11.51
CA ALA A 237 14.34 13.15 -10.09
C ALA A 237 14.26 14.39 -9.18
N PRO A 238 13.70 14.26 -7.96
CA PRO A 238 13.58 15.35 -6.97
C PRO A 238 14.91 16.03 -6.63
N THR A 239 16.01 15.33 -6.87
CA THR A 239 17.38 15.84 -6.68
C THR A 239 17.95 16.56 -7.92
N SER A 240 17.23 16.64 -9.03
CA SER A 240 17.66 17.29 -10.26
C SER A 240 17.96 18.78 -10.05
N SER A 241 18.78 19.37 -10.92
CA SER A 241 19.09 20.80 -10.87
C SER A 241 17.86 21.68 -11.11
N PHE A 242 16.91 21.21 -11.89
CA PHE A 242 15.63 21.89 -12.12
C PHE A 242 14.84 21.99 -10.84
N GLN A 243 14.55 20.83 -10.21
CA GLN A 243 13.78 20.74 -8.97
C GLN A 243 14.45 21.55 -7.84
N GLN A 244 15.79 21.46 -7.70
CA GLN A 244 16.52 22.22 -6.70
C GLN A 244 16.51 23.73 -6.96
N SER A 245 16.46 24.18 -8.23
CA SER A 245 16.28 25.59 -8.58
C SER A 245 14.91 26.11 -8.14
N PHE A 246 13.86 25.34 -8.40
CA PHE A 246 12.50 25.66 -7.98
C PHE A 246 12.38 25.74 -6.44
N ILE A 247 12.81 24.70 -5.72
CA ILE A 247 12.82 24.66 -4.25
C ILE A 247 13.57 25.89 -3.67
N THR A 248 14.73 26.20 -4.25
CA THR A 248 15.52 27.37 -3.81
C THR A 248 14.79 28.69 -4.01
N ALA A 249 13.97 28.79 -5.06
CA ALA A 249 13.14 29.97 -5.29
C ALA A 249 12.00 30.05 -4.25
N GLN A 250 11.29 28.96 -4.01
CA GLN A 250 10.21 28.88 -3.02
C GLN A 250 10.71 29.19 -1.59
N GLN A 251 11.90 28.74 -1.23
CA GLN A 251 12.51 29.03 0.08
C GLN A 251 12.82 30.53 0.33
N LYS A 252 12.89 31.35 -0.73
CA LYS A 252 13.11 32.80 -0.60
C LYS A 252 11.83 33.58 -0.29
N LEU A 253 10.68 32.95 -0.45
CA LEU A 253 9.39 33.54 -0.16
C LEU A 253 9.10 33.51 1.35
N SER A 254 8.18 34.33 1.81
CA SER A 254 7.72 34.33 3.22
C SER A 254 6.94 33.06 3.56
N ALA A 255 6.28 32.47 2.57
CA ALA A 255 5.70 31.15 2.54
C ALA A 255 5.82 30.64 1.09
N PRO A 256 5.93 29.34 0.84
CA PRO A 256 5.85 28.80 -0.52
C PRO A 256 4.55 29.23 -1.23
N ASP A 257 4.63 29.43 -2.54
CA ASP A 257 3.46 29.72 -3.39
C ASP A 257 2.67 28.45 -3.75
N ILE A 258 3.11 27.30 -3.26
CA ILE A 258 2.53 25.97 -3.52
C ILE A 258 2.06 25.32 -2.23
N VAL A 259 1.08 24.43 -2.31
CA VAL A 259 0.54 23.65 -1.18
C VAL A 259 1.21 22.28 -1.03
N GLU A 260 1.79 21.76 -2.09
CA GLU A 260 2.52 20.50 -2.14
C GLU A 260 3.62 20.56 -3.20
N LEU A 261 4.66 19.73 -3.02
CA LEU A 261 5.73 19.59 -3.99
C LEU A 261 5.53 18.31 -4.78
N THR A 262 5.45 18.45 -6.10
CA THR A 262 5.12 17.35 -7.02
C THR A 262 6.30 16.92 -7.87
N SER A 263 6.25 15.65 -8.33
CA SER A 263 7.18 15.04 -9.28
C SER A 263 6.52 13.85 -9.97
N HIS A 264 7.07 13.44 -11.13
CA HIS A 264 6.64 12.27 -11.87
C HIS A 264 7.63 11.14 -11.74
N TYR A 265 7.14 9.88 -11.75
CA TYR A 265 8.03 8.73 -11.70
C TYR A 265 7.53 7.53 -12.51
N TYR A 266 8.44 6.95 -13.28
CA TYR A 266 8.23 5.71 -14.04
C TYR A 266 9.47 4.84 -13.92
N PRO A 267 9.39 3.64 -13.30
CA PRO A 267 10.57 2.81 -13.06
C PRO A 267 11.16 2.19 -14.33
N LEU A 268 10.36 2.01 -15.39
CA LEU A 268 10.78 1.32 -16.61
C LEU A 268 10.50 2.17 -17.87
N THR A 269 11.16 1.81 -18.96
CA THR A 269 11.02 2.48 -20.27
C THR A 269 10.53 1.49 -21.33
N SER A 270 9.50 1.88 -22.09
CA SER A 270 8.91 1.05 -23.13
C SER A 270 9.82 0.90 -24.36
N SER A 271 9.49 -0.08 -25.20
CA SER A 271 10.20 -0.31 -26.46
C SER A 271 10.04 0.85 -27.46
N THR A 272 9.04 1.70 -27.33
CA THR A 272 8.85 2.90 -28.16
C THR A 272 9.90 3.97 -27.87
N CYS A 273 10.42 4.01 -26.64
CA CYS A 273 11.49 4.91 -26.20
C CYS A 273 12.86 4.20 -26.06
N GLY A 274 12.98 2.98 -26.56
CA GLY A 274 14.26 2.25 -26.64
C GLY A 274 14.54 1.30 -25.48
N GLY A 275 13.60 1.12 -24.55
CA GLY A 275 13.63 0.10 -23.52
C GLY A 275 13.22 -1.29 -24.03
N ASN A 276 13.19 -2.25 -23.15
CA ASN A 276 12.67 -3.59 -23.43
C ASN A 276 12.20 -4.25 -22.12
N PRO A 277 11.22 -3.64 -21.44
CA PRO A 277 10.80 -4.09 -20.13
C PRO A 277 10.13 -5.46 -20.19
N THR A 278 10.20 -6.18 -19.09
CA THR A 278 9.56 -7.50 -18.91
C THR A 278 8.76 -7.53 -17.62
N VAL A 279 7.80 -8.45 -17.51
CA VAL A 279 7.06 -8.70 -16.28
C VAL A 279 7.99 -9.02 -15.09
N ALA A 280 9.03 -9.82 -15.34
CA ALA A 280 9.99 -10.17 -14.28
C ALA A 280 10.84 -8.97 -13.82
N GLU A 281 11.08 -7.99 -14.69
CA GLU A 281 11.78 -6.76 -14.35
C GLU A 281 10.84 -5.82 -13.57
N MET A 282 9.61 -5.67 -14.01
CA MET A 282 8.59 -4.85 -13.33
C MET A 282 8.33 -5.32 -11.90
N LEU A 283 8.26 -6.62 -11.67
CA LEU A 283 8.08 -7.22 -10.33
C LEU A 283 9.40 -7.43 -9.58
N GLY A 284 10.53 -7.02 -10.16
CA GLY A 284 11.86 -7.26 -9.59
C GLY A 284 12.22 -6.27 -8.48
N THR A 285 13.12 -6.69 -7.59
CA THR A 285 13.61 -5.85 -6.48
C THR A 285 14.25 -4.54 -6.94
N SER A 286 14.84 -4.50 -8.14
CA SER A 286 15.46 -3.28 -8.68
C SER A 286 14.44 -2.17 -8.99
N VAL A 287 13.23 -2.53 -9.42
CA VAL A 287 12.13 -1.58 -9.64
C VAL A 287 11.67 -1.05 -8.29
N ARG A 288 11.37 -1.93 -7.35
CA ARG A 288 10.97 -1.57 -6.00
C ARG A 288 12.00 -0.70 -5.26
N ASP A 289 13.29 -1.05 -5.33
CA ASP A 289 14.35 -0.24 -4.72
C ASP A 289 14.42 1.16 -5.35
N GLY A 290 14.09 1.28 -6.64
CA GLY A 290 13.96 2.55 -7.35
C GLY A 290 12.78 3.38 -6.86
N GLU A 291 11.61 2.78 -6.70
CA GLU A 291 10.39 3.40 -6.18
C GLU A 291 10.59 3.91 -4.75
N THR A 292 11.12 3.07 -3.85
CA THR A 292 11.49 3.47 -2.48
C THR A 292 12.47 4.66 -2.49
N SER A 293 13.49 4.63 -3.36
CA SER A 293 14.48 5.71 -3.45
C SER A 293 13.88 7.03 -3.94
N GLU A 294 12.99 6.97 -4.94
CA GLU A 294 12.28 8.14 -5.47
C GLU A 294 11.37 8.75 -4.40
N ALA A 295 10.61 7.92 -3.68
CA ALA A 295 9.75 8.34 -2.59
C ALA A 295 10.56 9.05 -1.48
N ASP A 296 11.68 8.47 -1.06
CA ASP A 296 12.59 9.08 -0.08
C ASP A 296 13.12 10.44 -0.54
N GLU A 297 13.53 10.55 -1.82
CA GLU A 297 14.03 11.79 -2.41
C GLU A 297 12.93 12.85 -2.51
N ALA A 298 11.71 12.48 -2.92
CA ALA A 298 10.56 13.38 -3.00
C ALA A 298 10.18 13.93 -1.62
N VAL A 299 10.06 13.07 -0.62
CA VAL A 299 9.79 13.46 0.77
C VAL A 299 10.88 14.35 1.33
N ALA A 300 12.16 14.02 1.08
CA ALA A 300 13.29 14.85 1.51
C ALA A 300 13.31 16.23 0.80
N ALA A 301 12.87 16.29 -0.45
CA ALA A 301 12.76 17.53 -1.20
C ALA A 301 11.63 18.42 -0.65
N ALA A 302 10.42 17.88 -0.50
CA ALA A 302 9.25 18.58 0.03
C ALA A 302 9.46 19.09 1.47
N LYS A 303 10.16 18.32 2.29
CA LYS A 303 10.52 18.69 3.66
C LYS A 303 11.35 19.97 3.75
N LYS A 304 12.12 20.33 2.70
CA LYS A 304 12.85 21.62 2.65
C LYS A 304 11.92 22.82 2.62
N LEU A 305 10.67 22.61 2.17
CA LEU A 305 9.61 23.61 2.11
C LEU A 305 8.58 23.46 3.23
N ASN A 306 8.69 22.40 4.04
CA ASN A 306 7.70 21.98 5.04
C ASN A 306 6.33 21.72 4.40
N LEU A 307 6.33 21.06 3.24
CA LEU A 307 5.17 20.68 2.45
C LEU A 307 5.06 19.16 2.33
N PRO A 308 3.88 18.60 1.99
CA PRO A 308 3.75 17.23 1.55
C PRO A 308 4.46 17.00 0.21
N ALA A 309 4.89 15.77 -0.02
CA ALA A 309 5.37 15.28 -1.30
C ALA A 309 4.25 14.50 -1.99
N VAL A 310 4.09 14.71 -3.28
CA VAL A 310 3.14 13.97 -4.13
C VAL A 310 3.85 13.53 -5.41
N ILE A 311 3.63 12.30 -5.83
CA ILE A 311 3.96 11.81 -7.16
C ILE A 311 2.67 11.88 -7.97
N ASP A 312 2.44 12.98 -8.64
CA ASP A 312 1.16 13.31 -9.26
C ASP A 312 1.00 12.73 -10.67
N GLU A 313 2.06 12.12 -11.19
CA GLU A 313 2.02 11.28 -12.38
C GLU A 313 3.01 10.11 -12.24
N SER A 314 2.48 8.89 -12.22
CA SER A 314 3.30 7.69 -12.18
C SER A 314 2.65 6.54 -12.96
N ASN A 315 3.42 5.57 -13.34
CA ASN A 315 2.99 4.23 -13.74
C ASN A 315 4.22 3.33 -13.99
N ASN A 316 3.99 2.05 -14.29
CA ASN A 316 5.05 1.02 -14.38
C ASN A 316 6.06 1.20 -15.53
N VAL A 317 5.66 1.76 -16.68
CA VAL A 317 6.51 1.85 -17.88
C VAL A 317 6.24 3.13 -18.64
N VAL A 318 7.17 4.09 -18.65
CA VAL A 318 7.03 5.36 -19.38
C VAL A 318 6.90 5.17 -20.89
N CYS A 319 6.45 6.20 -21.60
CA CYS A 319 6.18 6.18 -23.03
C CYS A 319 5.07 5.19 -23.41
N GLU A 320 3.87 5.45 -22.89
CA GLU A 320 2.61 4.79 -23.25
C GLU A 320 2.51 3.31 -22.78
N GLY A 321 3.42 2.86 -21.87
CA GLY A 321 3.44 1.49 -21.39
C GLY A 321 3.98 0.47 -22.39
N GLN A 322 3.98 -0.79 -22.01
CA GLN A 322 4.45 -1.91 -22.83
C GLN A 322 3.41 -3.03 -22.89
N ALA A 323 2.99 -3.38 -24.09
CA ALA A 323 2.08 -4.52 -24.30
C ALA A 323 2.65 -5.81 -23.69
N GLY A 324 1.84 -6.54 -22.94
CA GLY A 324 2.23 -7.78 -22.27
C GLY A 324 3.07 -7.59 -21.01
N VAL A 325 3.25 -6.35 -20.57
CA VAL A 325 3.87 -5.95 -19.30
C VAL A 325 2.90 -5.06 -18.53
N SER A 326 2.58 -3.88 -19.02
CA SER A 326 1.72 -2.90 -18.35
C SER A 326 0.24 -3.29 -18.31
N ASN A 327 -0.24 -4.07 -19.27
CA ASN A 327 -1.64 -4.44 -19.44
C ASN A 327 -1.96 -5.89 -19.07
N VAL A 328 -1.21 -6.47 -18.13
CA VAL A 328 -1.41 -7.85 -17.65
C VAL A 328 -1.54 -7.87 -16.13
N TYR A 329 -2.00 -8.98 -15.58
CA TYR A 329 -2.25 -9.14 -14.14
C TYR A 329 -1.04 -8.79 -13.24
N ALA A 330 0.17 -8.99 -13.73
CA ALA A 330 1.37 -8.57 -13.01
C ALA A 330 1.37 -7.07 -12.66
N ALA A 331 0.74 -6.22 -13.49
CA ALA A 331 0.60 -4.80 -13.18
C ALA A 331 -0.30 -4.55 -11.95
N ALA A 332 -1.29 -5.43 -11.68
CA ALA A 332 -2.10 -5.32 -10.46
C ALA A 332 -1.33 -5.69 -9.18
N LEU A 333 -0.36 -6.62 -9.26
CA LEU A 333 0.52 -6.94 -8.13
C LEU A 333 1.55 -5.84 -7.93
N TRP A 334 2.14 -5.33 -9.02
CA TRP A 334 3.03 -4.17 -8.98
C TRP A 334 2.32 -2.97 -8.34
N GLU A 335 1.11 -2.67 -8.77
CA GLU A 335 0.30 -1.53 -8.30
C GLU A 335 0.07 -1.54 -6.79
N ILE A 336 -0.32 -2.70 -6.21
CA ILE A 336 -0.56 -2.78 -4.77
C ILE A 336 0.73 -2.63 -3.96
N ASP A 337 1.87 -3.13 -4.48
CA ASP A 337 3.17 -3.00 -3.84
C ASP A 337 3.68 -1.56 -3.89
N ASP A 338 3.66 -0.94 -5.07
CA ASP A 338 4.12 0.43 -5.31
C ASP A 338 3.36 1.43 -4.43
N GLN A 339 2.03 1.42 -4.47
CA GLN A 339 1.19 2.31 -3.68
C GLN A 339 1.43 2.19 -2.16
N LEU A 340 1.61 0.96 -1.67
CA LEU A 340 1.87 0.73 -0.25
C LEU A 340 3.30 1.11 0.15
N ASP A 341 4.28 0.86 -0.72
CA ASP A 341 5.68 1.21 -0.47
C ASP A 341 5.88 2.72 -0.43
N VAL A 342 5.40 3.41 -1.46
CA VAL A 342 5.50 4.86 -1.62
C VAL A 342 4.78 5.61 -0.48
N ALA A 343 3.56 5.18 -0.10
CA ALA A 343 2.84 5.74 1.03
C ALA A 343 3.53 5.46 2.38
N ARG A 344 4.16 4.29 2.55
CA ARG A 344 4.92 3.94 3.74
C ARG A 344 6.14 4.84 3.91
N GLU A 345 6.82 5.22 2.83
CA GLU A 345 7.95 6.16 2.86
C GLU A 345 7.50 7.61 3.12
N GLY A 346 6.19 7.91 3.02
CA GLY A 346 5.61 9.19 3.45
C GLY A 346 5.23 10.13 2.32
N VAL A 347 5.14 9.62 1.09
CA VAL A 347 4.50 10.33 -0.02
C VAL A 347 3.00 10.41 0.26
N SER A 348 2.40 11.59 0.12
CA SER A 348 1.02 11.86 0.48
C SER A 348 0.01 11.40 -0.57
N GLY A 349 0.45 11.30 -1.81
CA GLY A 349 -0.34 10.83 -2.95
C GLY A 349 0.55 10.33 -4.07
N ASP A 350 0.14 9.23 -4.70
CA ASP A 350 0.74 8.69 -5.91
C ASP A 350 -0.38 8.41 -6.91
N TYR A 351 -0.34 9.09 -8.07
CA TYR A 351 -1.49 9.15 -8.97
C TYR A 351 -1.20 8.43 -10.28
N MET A 352 -1.84 7.24 -10.44
CA MET A 352 -1.65 6.39 -11.61
C MET A 352 -2.15 7.03 -12.87
N HIS A 353 -1.22 7.29 -13.80
CA HIS A 353 -1.50 7.96 -15.07
C HIS A 353 -2.18 7.03 -16.07
N GLY A 354 -3.10 7.59 -16.82
CA GLY A 354 -3.83 6.88 -17.86
C GLY A 354 -4.68 7.80 -18.73
N THR A 355 -5.54 7.21 -19.53
CA THR A 355 -6.52 7.90 -20.38
C THR A 355 -7.81 7.08 -20.45
N VAL A 356 -8.94 7.73 -20.62
CA VAL A 356 -10.25 7.08 -20.83
C VAL A 356 -10.56 6.76 -22.29
N GLU A 357 -9.60 6.92 -23.21
CA GLU A 357 -9.76 6.60 -24.61
C GLU A 357 -9.85 5.08 -24.89
N LEU A 358 -9.65 4.68 -26.14
CA LEU A 358 -9.77 3.28 -26.57
C LEU A 358 -8.65 2.41 -26.01
N CYS A 359 -9.03 1.29 -25.40
CA CYS A 359 -8.08 0.27 -24.92
C CYS A 359 -7.16 -0.22 -26.04
N GLY A 360 -5.86 -0.08 -25.86
CA GLY A 360 -4.85 -0.66 -26.74
C GLY A 360 -4.88 -0.23 -28.20
N SER A 361 -5.57 0.87 -28.56
CA SER A 361 -5.62 1.34 -29.93
C SER A 361 -4.91 2.67 -30.12
N ALA A 362 -4.35 2.86 -31.32
CA ALA A 362 -3.58 4.04 -31.60
C ALA A 362 -4.46 5.25 -31.92
N LYS A 363 -4.30 6.32 -31.14
CA LYS A 363 -4.54 7.74 -31.43
C LYS A 363 -5.93 8.32 -31.12
N PRO A 364 -5.97 9.56 -30.61
CA PRO A 364 -4.80 10.41 -30.40
C PRO A 364 -3.94 10.02 -29.20
N LEU A 365 -4.53 9.40 -28.14
CA LEU A 365 -3.83 8.89 -26.99
C LEU A 365 -3.92 7.37 -26.97
N TYR A 366 -2.88 6.73 -26.51
CA TYR A 366 -2.73 5.28 -26.54
C TYR A 366 -1.81 4.87 -25.41
N MET A 367 -2.37 4.14 -24.45
CA MET A 367 -1.61 3.71 -23.28
C MET A 367 -1.92 2.26 -22.94
N TYR A 368 -0.87 1.49 -22.61
CA TYR A 368 -1.04 0.14 -22.10
C TYR A 368 -1.19 0.09 -20.59
N TYR A 369 -0.82 1.14 -19.89
CA TYR A 369 -0.86 1.24 -18.43
C TYR A 369 -2.10 1.97 -17.89
N THR A 370 -3.15 2.13 -18.65
CA THR A 370 -4.34 2.80 -18.12
C THR A 370 -5.17 1.87 -17.22
N PRO A 371 -5.58 2.31 -16.01
CA PRO A 371 -6.41 1.50 -15.13
C PRO A 371 -7.79 1.14 -15.72
N MET A 372 -8.34 2.01 -16.55
CA MET A 372 -9.60 1.80 -17.27
C MET A 372 -9.58 2.48 -18.63
N CYS A 373 -10.27 1.93 -19.59
CA CYS A 373 -10.36 2.47 -20.94
C CYS A 373 -11.64 1.99 -21.65
N ALA A 374 -12.03 2.64 -22.76
CA ALA A 374 -13.20 2.25 -23.54
C ALA A 374 -12.91 1.02 -24.42
N PRO A 375 -13.67 -0.09 -24.32
CA PRO A 375 -13.43 -1.30 -25.10
C PRO A 375 -13.60 -1.11 -26.61
N THR A 376 -14.52 -0.27 -27.03
CA THR A 376 -14.82 0.01 -28.44
C THR A 376 -15.03 1.50 -28.70
N ALA A 377 -14.96 1.92 -29.97
CA ALA A 377 -15.25 3.31 -30.35
C ALA A 377 -16.69 3.74 -30.01
N ALA A 378 -17.64 2.82 -29.98
CA ALA A 378 -19.01 3.11 -29.54
C ALA A 378 -19.05 3.36 -28.03
N ASP A 379 -18.30 2.59 -27.26
CA ASP A 379 -18.19 2.74 -25.80
C ASP A 379 -17.48 4.07 -25.47
N ALA A 380 -16.38 4.41 -26.15
CA ALA A 380 -15.71 5.70 -25.99
C ALA A 380 -16.65 6.88 -26.24
N SER A 381 -17.49 6.80 -27.30
CA SER A 381 -18.47 7.83 -27.60
C SER A 381 -19.61 7.92 -26.57
N ALA A 382 -19.86 6.84 -25.84
CA ALA A 382 -20.88 6.73 -24.79
C ALA A 382 -20.31 6.97 -23.38
N GLY A 383 -18.98 7.07 -23.23
CA GLY A 383 -18.29 7.17 -21.94
C GLY A 383 -18.37 5.88 -21.11
N LEU A 384 -18.42 4.74 -21.78
CA LEU A 384 -18.45 3.42 -21.14
C LEU A 384 -17.02 2.83 -21.10
N LEU A 385 -16.58 2.45 -19.92
CA LEU A 385 -15.23 1.97 -19.64
C LEU A 385 -15.21 0.49 -19.31
N ALA A 386 -14.03 -0.08 -19.30
CA ALA A 386 -13.74 -1.42 -18.78
C ALA A 386 -12.47 -1.38 -17.93
N ALA A 387 -12.54 -1.99 -16.75
CA ALA A 387 -11.38 -2.15 -15.90
C ALA A 387 -10.28 -2.94 -16.62
N GLN A 388 -9.07 -2.43 -16.57
CA GLN A 388 -7.87 -3.09 -17.01
C GLN A 388 -7.22 -3.85 -15.83
N PRO A 389 -6.23 -4.72 -16.05
CA PRO A 389 -5.60 -5.47 -14.97
C PRO A 389 -5.11 -4.63 -13.79
N GLU A 390 -4.46 -3.51 -14.04
CA GLU A 390 -3.95 -2.56 -13.06
C GLU A 390 -5.04 -2.03 -12.11
N TYR A 391 -6.24 -1.78 -12.60
CA TYR A 391 -7.39 -1.35 -11.79
C TYR A 391 -7.67 -2.25 -10.58
N TYR A 392 -7.37 -3.56 -10.68
CA TYR A 392 -7.59 -4.50 -9.59
C TYR A 392 -6.58 -4.33 -8.44
N GLY A 393 -5.38 -3.84 -8.71
CA GLY A 393 -4.41 -3.43 -7.68
C GLY A 393 -4.95 -2.24 -6.88
N LEU A 394 -5.38 -1.19 -7.58
CA LEU A 394 -6.03 -0.02 -6.96
C LEU A 394 -7.29 -0.42 -6.17
N ALA A 395 -8.15 -1.29 -6.74
CA ALA A 395 -9.35 -1.76 -6.05
C ALA A 395 -9.03 -2.57 -4.78
N ALA A 396 -7.90 -3.26 -4.74
CA ALA A 396 -7.44 -4.01 -3.58
C ALA A 396 -7.07 -3.08 -2.40
N LEU A 397 -6.56 -1.88 -2.67
CA LEU A 397 -6.22 -0.90 -1.63
C LEU A 397 -7.45 -0.46 -0.80
N ARG A 398 -8.65 -0.47 -1.39
CA ARG A 398 -9.89 -0.24 -0.64
C ARG A 398 -10.09 -1.25 0.48
N ASP A 399 -9.73 -2.53 0.24
CA ASP A 399 -9.87 -3.60 1.23
C ASP A 399 -8.69 -3.60 2.23
N VAL A 400 -7.56 -2.96 1.89
CA VAL A 400 -6.50 -2.63 2.86
C VAL A 400 -7.02 -1.61 3.86
N GLY A 401 -7.71 -0.57 3.40
CA GLY A 401 -8.27 0.49 4.24
C GLY A 401 -7.23 1.51 4.72
N THR A 402 -7.71 2.64 5.24
CA THR A 402 -6.87 3.74 5.72
C THR A 402 -6.39 3.52 7.15
N GLY A 403 -5.15 3.93 7.47
CA GLY A 403 -4.59 3.76 8.82
C GLY A 403 -3.12 4.13 8.91
N GLN A 404 -2.49 3.83 10.03
CA GLN A 404 -1.07 4.07 10.26
C GLN A 404 -0.25 2.84 9.90
N PHE A 405 0.86 3.02 9.18
CA PHE A 405 1.77 1.91 8.92
C PHE A 405 2.48 1.48 10.21
N LEU A 406 2.56 0.17 10.41
CA LEU A 406 3.31 -0.45 11.49
C LEU A 406 4.70 -0.88 11.02
N SER A 407 5.65 -0.89 11.96
CA SER A 407 7.01 -1.35 11.69
C SER A 407 7.06 -2.87 11.56
N LEU A 408 7.71 -3.36 10.52
CA LEU A 408 7.92 -4.79 10.25
C LEU A 408 9.40 -5.14 10.33
N SER A 409 9.71 -6.33 10.87
CA SER A 409 10.99 -6.99 10.64
C SER A 409 10.86 -7.95 9.46
N ASN A 410 11.84 -7.96 8.58
CA ASN A 410 11.83 -8.79 7.36
C ASN A 410 10.60 -8.52 6.45
N PRO A 411 10.30 -7.26 6.08
CA PRO A 411 9.12 -6.91 5.29
C PRO A 411 9.17 -7.46 3.86
N VAL A 412 10.36 -7.85 3.41
CA VAL A 412 10.58 -8.53 2.13
C VAL A 412 11.31 -9.84 2.41
N TRP A 413 10.69 -10.93 2.04
CA TRP A 413 11.30 -12.24 2.13
C TRP A 413 11.13 -12.96 0.80
N ALA A 414 12.25 -13.24 0.15
CA ALA A 414 12.27 -13.72 -1.22
C ALA A 414 11.43 -12.77 -2.11
N ASP A 415 10.37 -13.30 -2.73
CA ASP A 415 9.47 -12.52 -3.60
C ASP A 415 8.11 -12.24 -2.91
N VAL A 416 8.01 -12.39 -1.59
CA VAL A 416 6.84 -11.99 -0.78
C VAL A 416 7.12 -10.65 -0.10
N ARG A 417 6.29 -9.66 -0.40
CA ARG A 417 6.34 -8.31 0.14
C ARG A 417 5.26 -8.15 1.20
N ALA A 418 5.56 -7.42 2.27
CA ALA A 418 4.67 -7.34 3.41
C ALA A 418 4.49 -5.90 3.90
N TYR A 419 3.24 -5.56 4.24
CA TYR A 419 2.83 -4.30 4.83
C TYR A 419 1.85 -4.56 5.95
N ALA A 420 1.84 -3.70 6.97
CA ALA A 420 0.83 -3.74 8.03
C ALA A 420 0.31 -2.33 8.30
N VAL A 421 -1.01 -2.22 8.38
CA VAL A 421 -1.73 -0.96 8.60
C VAL A 421 -2.65 -1.14 9.81
N GLU A 422 -2.49 -0.30 10.83
CA GLU A 422 -3.37 -0.22 11.99
C GLU A 422 -4.47 0.80 11.74
N HIS A 423 -5.71 0.39 11.96
CA HIS A 423 -6.90 1.21 11.74
C HIS A 423 -7.38 1.88 13.03
N ALA A 424 -8.13 2.98 12.88
CA ALA A 424 -8.64 3.74 14.01
C ALA A 424 -9.61 2.96 14.90
N ASP A 425 -10.19 1.86 14.42
CA ASP A 425 -11.10 0.98 15.18
C ASP A 425 -10.38 -0.16 15.92
N GLY A 426 -9.04 -0.20 15.86
CA GLY A 426 -8.21 -1.23 16.48
C GLY A 426 -8.11 -2.53 15.69
N THR A 427 -8.58 -2.55 14.45
CA THR A 427 -8.26 -3.64 13.52
C THR A 427 -6.90 -3.39 12.87
N MET A 428 -6.27 -4.45 12.38
CA MET A 428 -5.01 -4.39 11.64
C MET A 428 -5.16 -5.14 10.33
N THR A 429 -4.75 -4.53 9.23
CA THR A 429 -4.64 -5.23 7.94
C THR A 429 -3.18 -5.50 7.61
N VAL A 430 -2.88 -6.75 7.27
CA VAL A 430 -1.58 -7.20 6.75
C VAL A 430 -1.75 -7.56 5.29
N VAL A 431 -0.93 -6.99 4.43
CA VAL A 431 -0.83 -7.36 3.02
C VAL A 431 0.40 -8.24 2.83
N LEU A 432 0.22 -9.37 2.15
CA LEU A 432 1.30 -10.26 1.71
C LEU A 432 1.15 -10.42 0.20
N ASP A 433 2.06 -9.81 -0.55
CA ASP A 433 2.09 -9.87 -2.00
C ASP A 433 3.23 -10.78 -2.48
N ASP A 434 2.87 -11.94 -3.03
CA ASP A 434 3.80 -12.91 -3.61
C ASP A 434 3.87 -12.71 -5.13
N VAL A 435 4.92 -12.06 -5.58
CA VAL A 435 5.14 -11.71 -6.99
C VAL A 435 5.81 -12.82 -7.82
N ASP A 436 6.03 -13.97 -7.22
CA ASP A 436 6.59 -15.15 -7.90
C ASP A 436 5.71 -15.63 -9.06
N ASN A 437 6.36 -16.20 -10.06
CA ASN A 437 5.63 -16.78 -11.18
C ASN A 437 4.99 -18.14 -10.79
N PRO A 438 3.64 -18.25 -10.75
CA PRO A 438 2.96 -19.46 -10.31
C PRO A 438 3.18 -20.67 -11.22
N SER A 439 3.76 -20.48 -12.43
CA SER A 439 4.13 -21.60 -13.31
C SER A 439 5.44 -22.27 -12.93
N THR A 440 6.26 -21.63 -12.09
CA THR A 440 7.59 -22.10 -11.68
C THR A 440 7.74 -22.25 -10.18
N THR A 441 6.97 -21.51 -9.40
CA THR A 441 7.04 -21.45 -7.94
C THR A 441 5.72 -21.89 -7.32
N GLY A 442 5.78 -22.59 -6.21
CA GLY A 442 4.61 -22.95 -5.41
C GLY A 442 4.21 -21.86 -4.43
N ALA A 443 3.23 -22.17 -3.58
CA ALA A 443 2.81 -21.26 -2.52
C ALA A 443 3.90 -21.14 -1.44
N THR A 444 4.06 -19.95 -0.90
CA THR A 444 4.97 -19.61 0.19
C THR A 444 4.22 -19.67 1.53
N THR A 445 4.86 -20.22 2.56
CA THR A 445 4.31 -20.24 3.92
C THR A 445 5.02 -19.19 4.76
N VAL A 446 4.25 -18.22 5.25
CA VAL A 446 4.72 -17.10 6.08
C VAL A 446 4.16 -17.27 7.48
N GLN A 447 5.01 -17.20 8.49
CA GLN A 447 4.59 -17.04 9.88
C GLN A 447 4.56 -15.55 10.21
N LEU A 448 3.42 -15.08 10.71
CA LEU A 448 3.27 -13.73 11.24
C LEU A 448 3.33 -13.79 12.77
N ASP A 449 4.19 -12.96 13.33
CA ASP A 449 4.17 -12.56 14.73
C ASP A 449 3.50 -11.18 14.77
N LEU A 450 2.30 -11.13 15.33
CA LEU A 450 1.39 -9.99 15.20
C LEU A 450 1.67 -8.86 16.20
N GLY A 451 2.58 -9.07 17.16
CA GLY A 451 2.91 -8.13 18.21
C GLY A 451 1.76 -7.88 19.21
N ALA A 452 0.59 -8.45 18.96
CA ALA A 452 -0.60 -8.42 19.83
C ALA A 452 -1.50 -9.63 19.54
N SER A 453 -2.32 -10.01 20.51
CA SER A 453 -3.28 -11.11 20.33
C SER A 453 -4.56 -10.62 19.66
N TYR A 454 -5.04 -11.37 18.66
CA TYR A 454 -6.28 -11.12 17.94
C TYR A 454 -7.23 -12.32 18.04
N ALA A 455 -8.53 -12.05 18.07
CA ALA A 455 -9.56 -13.09 18.21
C ALA A 455 -9.85 -13.80 16.87
N SER A 456 -9.75 -13.09 15.77
CA SER A 456 -10.08 -13.62 14.44
C SER A 456 -9.36 -12.88 13.34
N ALA A 457 -9.24 -13.54 12.18
CA ALA A 457 -8.79 -12.92 10.95
C ALA A 457 -9.71 -13.29 9.79
N SER A 458 -9.73 -12.41 8.78
CA SER A 458 -10.37 -12.68 7.50
C SER A 458 -9.44 -12.26 6.37
N GLN A 459 -9.44 -13.04 5.29
CA GLN A 459 -8.53 -12.88 4.15
C GLN A 459 -9.30 -12.66 2.86
N VAL A 460 -8.92 -11.66 2.11
CA VAL A 460 -9.32 -11.41 0.72
C VAL A 460 -8.11 -11.65 -0.16
N SER A 461 -8.31 -12.31 -1.31
CA SER A 461 -7.22 -12.66 -2.22
C SER A 461 -7.40 -11.95 -3.56
N LEU A 462 -6.35 -11.30 -4.04
CA LEU A 462 -6.22 -10.81 -5.42
C LEU A 462 -5.53 -11.89 -6.25
N THR A 463 -6.20 -12.41 -7.28
CA THR A 463 -5.72 -13.56 -8.07
C THR A 463 -6.13 -13.48 -9.53
N ALA A 464 -5.38 -14.19 -10.40
CA ALA A 464 -5.76 -14.43 -11.79
C ALA A 464 -5.51 -15.87 -12.20
N GLY A 465 -6.54 -16.54 -12.73
CA GLY A 465 -6.44 -17.94 -13.15
C GLY A 465 -5.47 -18.20 -14.32
N GLY A 466 -5.11 -17.15 -15.06
CA GLY A 466 -4.14 -17.20 -16.18
C GLY A 466 -2.69 -16.90 -15.79
N GLY A 467 -2.41 -16.69 -14.48
CA GLY A 467 -1.08 -16.29 -13.97
C GLY A 467 -0.71 -14.85 -14.32
N LEU A 468 0.56 -14.48 -14.13
CA LEU A 468 1.06 -13.10 -14.22
C LEU A 468 0.76 -12.38 -15.54
N THR A 469 0.65 -13.10 -16.65
CA THR A 469 0.39 -12.54 -17.98
C THR A 469 -1.08 -12.54 -18.38
N ALA A 470 -1.99 -12.80 -17.43
CA ALA A 470 -3.43 -12.78 -17.69
C ALA A 470 -3.91 -11.35 -17.98
N THR A 471 -4.74 -11.19 -19.01
CA THR A 471 -5.42 -9.92 -19.36
C THR A 471 -6.89 -9.93 -18.96
N SER A 472 -7.37 -11.01 -18.35
CA SER A 472 -8.75 -11.21 -17.91
C SER A 472 -8.86 -12.32 -16.89
N GLY A 473 -10.03 -12.49 -16.28
CA GLY A 473 -10.24 -13.49 -15.24
C GLY A 473 -9.53 -13.16 -13.93
N ILE A 474 -9.26 -11.87 -13.71
CA ILE A 474 -8.74 -11.33 -12.47
C ILE A 474 -9.89 -11.19 -11.49
N THR A 475 -9.66 -11.53 -10.23
CA THR A 475 -10.65 -11.43 -9.17
C THR A 475 -10.06 -10.92 -7.86
N LEU A 476 -10.84 -10.14 -7.16
CA LEU A 476 -10.60 -9.72 -5.78
C LEU A 476 -11.65 -10.40 -4.89
N GLY A 477 -11.21 -11.31 -4.01
CA GLY A 477 -12.11 -12.15 -3.22
C GLY A 477 -13.13 -12.92 -4.07
N GLY A 478 -12.72 -13.38 -5.26
CA GLY A 478 -13.59 -14.11 -6.20
C GLY A 478 -14.56 -13.22 -6.98
N GLN A 479 -14.53 -11.90 -6.82
CA GLN A 479 -15.37 -10.94 -7.55
C GLN A 479 -14.59 -10.28 -8.68
N SER A 480 -15.25 -10.00 -9.79
CA SER A 480 -14.68 -9.22 -10.90
C SER A 480 -15.45 -7.91 -11.06
N VAL A 481 -14.73 -6.87 -11.50
CA VAL A 481 -15.33 -5.58 -11.85
C VAL A 481 -16.30 -5.79 -13.01
N GLN A 482 -17.51 -5.28 -12.85
CA GLN A 482 -18.56 -5.35 -13.88
C GLN A 482 -18.36 -4.30 -14.95
N ALA A 483 -18.99 -4.48 -16.11
CA ALA A 483 -18.88 -3.55 -17.24
C ALA A 483 -19.36 -2.10 -16.93
N ASN A 484 -20.05 -1.89 -15.82
CA ASN A 484 -20.47 -0.56 -15.36
C ASN A 484 -19.57 -0.03 -14.22
N GLY A 485 -18.41 -0.59 -14.00
CA GLY A 485 -17.47 -0.17 -12.98
C GLY A 485 -17.74 -0.69 -11.57
N THR A 486 -18.88 -1.34 -11.30
CA THR A 486 -19.18 -1.84 -9.96
C THR A 486 -18.38 -3.11 -9.62
N LEU A 487 -17.95 -3.23 -8.39
CA LEU A 487 -17.35 -4.44 -7.81
C LEU A 487 -18.20 -4.88 -6.61
N ALA A 488 -18.71 -6.10 -6.66
CA ALA A 488 -19.39 -6.67 -5.51
C ALA A 488 -18.42 -6.84 -4.34
N ALA A 489 -18.95 -6.82 -3.10
CA ALA A 489 -18.11 -7.01 -1.93
C ALA A 489 -17.28 -8.30 -2.06
N PRO A 490 -15.96 -8.25 -1.89
CA PRO A 490 -15.11 -9.42 -1.93
C PRO A 490 -15.54 -10.46 -0.91
N THR A 491 -15.41 -11.75 -1.28
CA THR A 491 -15.68 -12.84 -0.34
C THR A 491 -14.45 -13.04 0.54
N ALA A 492 -14.54 -12.62 1.79
CA ALA A 492 -13.50 -12.88 2.76
C ALA A 492 -13.60 -14.30 3.34
N VAL A 493 -12.46 -14.94 3.51
CA VAL A 493 -12.34 -16.28 4.13
C VAL A 493 -11.84 -16.09 5.55
N GLY A 494 -12.70 -16.38 6.54
CA GLY A 494 -12.34 -16.30 7.95
C GLY A 494 -11.50 -17.48 8.41
N PHE A 495 -10.54 -17.22 9.31
CA PHE A 495 -9.77 -18.26 10.00
C PHE A 495 -9.47 -17.86 11.46
N ALA A 496 -9.21 -18.88 12.29
CA ALA A 496 -8.90 -18.68 13.69
C ALA A 496 -7.43 -18.23 13.84
N VAL A 497 -7.20 -17.28 14.74
CA VAL A 497 -5.86 -16.84 15.15
C VAL A 497 -5.57 -17.46 16.51
N GLY A 498 -4.39 -18.05 16.67
CA GLY A 498 -3.98 -18.73 17.89
C GLY A 498 -3.22 -17.80 18.86
N GLY A 499 -3.72 -16.60 19.12
CA GLY A 499 -3.04 -15.63 19.98
C GLY A 499 -2.33 -14.52 19.19
N ASP A 500 -1.04 -14.34 19.44
CA ASP A 500 -0.18 -13.33 18.81
C ASP A 500 0.56 -13.81 17.56
N THR A 501 0.40 -15.08 17.18
CA THR A 501 1.05 -15.66 16.01
C THR A 501 0.05 -16.38 15.10
N THR A 502 0.32 -16.38 13.80
CA THR A 502 -0.44 -17.15 12.83
C THR A 502 0.43 -17.54 11.65
N THR A 503 -0.03 -18.52 10.88
CA THR A 503 0.66 -18.96 9.66
C THR A 503 -0.26 -18.77 8.46
N VAL A 504 0.24 -18.11 7.43
CA VAL A 504 -0.49 -17.84 6.20
C VAL A 504 0.20 -18.52 5.03
N THR A 505 -0.58 -19.13 4.16
CA THR A 505 -0.08 -19.64 2.88
C THR A 505 -0.43 -18.64 1.79
N VAL A 506 0.59 -18.11 1.13
CA VAL A 506 0.47 -17.12 0.04
C VAL A 506 0.75 -17.85 -1.27
N PRO A 507 -0.23 -18.01 -2.15
CA PRO A 507 0.01 -18.57 -3.48
C PRO A 507 0.91 -17.66 -4.32
N ALA A 508 1.86 -18.23 -5.03
CA ALA A 508 2.69 -17.47 -5.97
C ALA A 508 1.83 -16.71 -6.98
N GLY A 509 2.20 -15.48 -7.28
CA GLY A 509 1.45 -14.58 -8.17
C GLY A 509 0.10 -14.18 -7.59
N SER A 510 0.04 -13.86 -6.29
CA SER A 510 -1.18 -13.39 -5.64
C SER A 510 -0.90 -12.46 -4.47
N ALA A 511 -1.79 -11.50 -4.21
CA ALA A 511 -1.76 -10.72 -2.99
C ALA A 511 -2.86 -11.20 -2.01
N GLN A 512 -2.50 -11.26 -0.72
CA GLN A 512 -3.40 -11.63 0.37
C GLN A 512 -3.58 -10.41 1.28
N ILE A 513 -4.81 -9.95 1.42
CA ILE A 513 -5.21 -8.85 2.29
C ILE A 513 -5.88 -9.48 3.51
N ILE A 514 -5.24 -9.38 4.66
CA ILE A 514 -5.63 -10.11 5.87
C ILE A 514 -5.99 -9.11 6.95
N THR A 515 -7.27 -9.04 7.32
CA THR A 515 -7.73 -8.16 8.39
C THR A 515 -7.87 -8.93 9.69
N PHE A 516 -7.12 -8.52 10.69
CA PHE A 516 -7.15 -9.02 12.06
C PHE A 516 -8.09 -8.17 12.89
N SER A 517 -8.93 -8.80 13.71
CA SER A 517 -9.95 -8.12 14.52
C SER A 517 -10.10 -8.73 15.90
N GLY A 518 -10.72 -7.96 16.81
CA GLY A 518 -10.85 -8.35 18.20
C GLY A 518 -9.50 -8.38 18.90
N GLN A 519 -8.66 -7.36 18.64
CA GLN A 519 -7.42 -7.20 19.39
C GLN A 519 -7.71 -7.25 20.87
N ALA A 520 -7.08 -8.16 21.59
CA ALA A 520 -7.10 -8.13 23.03
C ALA A 520 -6.53 -6.76 23.46
N ALA A 521 -7.24 -6.06 24.33
CA ALA A 521 -6.70 -4.81 24.86
C ALA A 521 -5.26 -5.08 25.30
N ALA A 522 -4.32 -4.28 24.80
CA ALA A 522 -2.92 -4.43 25.17
C ALA A 522 -2.88 -4.51 26.70
N SER A 523 -2.32 -5.60 27.21
CA SER A 523 -2.22 -5.82 28.64
C SER A 523 -1.35 -4.71 29.19
N GLN A 524 -1.98 -3.62 29.64
CA GLN A 524 -1.22 -2.47 30.15
C GLN A 524 -0.49 -2.89 31.40
N SER A 525 0.80 -2.67 31.42
CA SER A 525 1.57 -2.84 32.65
C SER A 525 0.98 -1.95 33.74
N THR A 526 0.61 -2.54 34.84
CA THR A 526 -0.03 -1.86 35.98
C THR A 526 0.73 -2.10 37.25
N ASN A 527 0.63 -1.17 38.18
CA ASN A 527 0.98 -1.42 39.54
C ASN A 527 -0.25 -2.00 40.29
N LEU A 528 -0.08 -3.12 40.94
CA LEU A 528 -1.08 -3.72 41.82
C LEU A 528 -0.93 -3.11 43.24
N VAL A 529 -1.75 -2.14 43.57
CA VAL A 529 -1.65 -1.40 44.86
C VAL A 529 -2.60 -1.98 45.88
N GLY A 530 -2.05 -2.49 46.99
CA GLY A 530 -2.81 -3.08 48.09
C GLY A 530 -3.66 -2.02 48.82
N ALA A 531 -4.97 -2.26 48.93
CA ALA A 531 -5.91 -1.30 49.53
C ALA A 531 -5.62 -1.01 51.00
N LEU A 532 -5.10 -1.99 51.76
CA LEU A 532 -4.76 -1.81 53.17
C LEU A 532 -3.44 -1.04 53.36
N SER A 533 -2.44 -1.35 52.56
CA SER A 533 -1.08 -0.85 52.76
C SER A 533 -0.77 0.42 51.94
N GLY A 534 -1.47 0.64 50.84
CA GLY A 534 -1.13 1.67 49.86
C GLY A 534 0.22 1.40 49.14
N LYS A 535 0.71 0.15 49.19
CA LYS A 535 1.98 -0.28 48.62
C LYS A 535 1.77 -1.14 47.38
N CYS A 536 2.74 -1.17 46.50
CA CYS A 536 2.74 -1.95 45.29
C CYS A 536 3.14 -3.41 45.55
N LEU A 537 2.47 -4.37 44.93
CA LEU A 537 3.00 -5.73 44.78
C LEU A 537 4.28 -5.63 44.02
N SER A 538 5.33 -6.27 44.49
CA SER A 538 6.67 -6.16 43.95
C SER A 538 7.35 -7.53 43.94
N VAL A 539 8.33 -7.71 43.05
CA VAL A 539 9.27 -8.86 43.18
C VAL A 539 10.38 -8.47 44.15
N ALA A 540 10.55 -9.26 45.22
CA ALA A 540 11.47 -8.99 46.31
C ALA A 540 12.88 -8.67 45.80
N GLY A 541 13.37 -7.50 46.20
CA GLY A 541 14.71 -7.03 45.81
C GLY A 541 14.87 -6.73 44.31
N GLY A 542 13.80 -6.67 43.55
CA GLY A 542 13.83 -6.47 42.07
C GLY A 542 14.48 -7.64 41.33
N SER A 543 14.40 -8.85 41.89
CA SER A 543 14.99 -10.06 41.30
C SER A 543 14.28 -10.44 40.00
N THR A 544 15.06 -10.91 39.01
CA THR A 544 14.53 -11.49 37.75
C THR A 544 14.73 -13.01 37.70
N SER A 545 15.09 -13.63 38.81
CA SER A 545 15.34 -15.06 38.83
C SER A 545 14.08 -15.84 39.20
N ALA A 546 13.86 -16.97 38.53
CA ALA A 546 12.81 -17.92 38.89
C ALA A 546 12.87 -18.28 40.39
N GLY A 547 11.73 -18.42 41.05
CA GLY A 547 11.59 -18.63 42.48
C GLY A 547 11.74 -17.38 43.35
N ALA A 548 11.90 -16.19 42.74
CA ALA A 548 11.93 -14.95 43.52
C ALA A 548 10.56 -14.65 44.10
N ALA A 549 10.50 -14.45 45.42
CA ALA A 549 9.24 -14.21 46.14
C ALA A 549 8.65 -12.86 45.78
N ALA A 550 7.30 -12.78 45.81
CA ALA A 550 6.60 -11.51 45.76
C ALA A 550 6.36 -10.94 47.15
N ASP A 551 6.51 -9.63 47.25
CA ASP A 551 6.27 -8.86 48.50
C ASP A 551 5.47 -7.58 48.18
N ILE A 552 5.24 -6.75 49.19
CA ILE A 552 4.75 -5.39 48.99
C ILE A 552 5.85 -4.40 49.33
N TYR A 553 5.99 -3.37 48.50
CA TYR A 553 6.96 -2.30 48.72
C TYR A 553 6.36 -0.92 48.44
N THR A 554 6.95 0.12 49.02
CA THR A 554 6.53 1.50 48.71
C THR A 554 6.65 1.74 47.21
N CYS A 555 5.54 2.11 46.55
CA CYS A 555 5.51 2.35 45.12
C CYS A 555 6.55 3.41 44.77
N ASN A 556 7.51 3.06 43.93
CA ASN A 556 8.68 3.90 43.59
C ASN A 556 8.94 4.00 42.08
N GLY A 557 8.05 3.40 41.26
CA GLY A 557 8.16 3.38 39.80
C GLY A 557 9.22 2.42 39.26
N SER A 558 9.70 1.46 40.08
CA SER A 558 10.62 0.45 39.61
C SER A 558 9.91 -0.61 38.75
N ALA A 559 10.63 -1.19 37.78
CA ALA A 559 10.06 -2.25 36.96
C ALA A 559 9.63 -3.49 37.77
N ALA A 560 10.17 -3.70 38.97
CA ALA A 560 9.78 -4.79 39.86
C ALA A 560 8.32 -4.70 40.37
N GLU A 561 7.69 -3.55 40.25
CA GLU A 561 6.33 -3.27 40.67
C GLU A 561 5.31 -3.34 39.51
N ASN A 562 5.83 -3.55 38.28
CA ASN A 562 5.02 -3.52 37.07
C ASN A 562 4.57 -4.94 36.71
N TRP A 563 3.27 -5.12 36.63
CA TRP A 563 2.62 -6.40 36.33
C TRP A 563 1.68 -6.24 35.13
N THR A 564 1.69 -7.21 34.27
CA THR A 564 0.76 -7.32 33.15
C THR A 564 -0.24 -8.43 33.45
N LEU A 565 -1.53 -8.10 33.45
CA LEU A 565 -2.61 -9.07 33.61
C LEU A 565 -3.04 -9.54 32.22
N GLU A 566 -2.71 -10.78 31.90
CA GLU A 566 -3.00 -11.36 30.61
C GLU A 566 -4.44 -11.90 30.51
N SER A 567 -4.98 -12.00 29.30
CA SER A 567 -6.36 -12.46 29.09
C SER A 567 -6.61 -13.92 29.45
N ASP A 568 -5.55 -14.74 29.51
CA ASP A 568 -5.58 -16.14 29.95
C ASP A 568 -5.51 -16.29 31.48
N GLY A 569 -5.39 -15.18 32.21
CA GLY A 569 -5.29 -15.13 33.66
C GLY A 569 -3.88 -15.13 34.20
N ALA A 570 -2.85 -15.12 33.37
CA ALA A 570 -1.48 -14.97 33.83
C ALA A 570 -1.24 -13.53 34.35
N VAL A 571 -0.43 -13.38 35.39
CA VAL A 571 0.05 -12.10 35.91
C VAL A 571 1.56 -12.07 35.74
N VAL A 572 2.04 -11.33 34.74
CA VAL A 572 3.43 -11.35 34.29
C VAL A 572 4.21 -10.17 34.86
N GLY A 573 5.34 -10.43 35.49
CA GLY A 573 6.24 -9.39 36.02
C GLY A 573 7.13 -8.81 34.93
N SER A 574 7.08 -7.49 34.71
CA SER A 574 7.77 -6.81 33.61
C SER A 574 9.31 -7.01 33.56
N PRO A 575 10.05 -7.08 34.68
CA PRO A 575 11.52 -7.18 34.57
C PRO A 575 12.01 -8.54 34.09
N SER A 576 11.27 -9.63 34.41
CA SER A 576 11.71 -11.01 34.12
C SER A 576 10.93 -11.62 32.95
N GLY A 577 9.70 -11.20 32.71
CA GLY A 577 8.77 -11.91 31.84
C GLY A 577 8.20 -13.19 32.48
N ASP A 578 8.47 -13.45 33.77
CA ASP A 578 7.98 -14.61 34.48
C ASP A 578 6.57 -14.35 35.06
N CYS A 579 5.80 -15.43 35.25
CA CYS A 579 4.44 -15.40 35.78
C CYS A 579 4.43 -15.47 37.32
N LEU A 580 3.57 -14.66 37.94
CA LEU A 580 3.22 -14.78 39.36
C LEU A 580 2.53 -16.12 39.60
N GLN A 581 3.11 -16.97 40.46
CA GLN A 581 2.54 -18.27 40.81
C GLN A 581 2.42 -18.50 42.31
N VAL A 582 1.59 -19.44 42.66
CA VAL A 582 1.59 -19.95 44.04
C VAL A 582 2.77 -20.92 44.19
N ALA A 583 3.70 -20.60 45.09
CA ALA A 583 4.95 -21.35 45.25
C ALA A 583 4.74 -22.88 45.37
N GLY A 584 5.40 -23.61 44.49
CA GLY A 584 5.29 -25.06 44.37
C GLY A 584 3.89 -25.59 44.03
N GLY A 585 3.03 -24.79 43.42
CA GLY A 585 1.66 -25.19 43.05
C GLY A 585 0.77 -25.52 44.23
N SER A 586 1.03 -24.96 45.40
CA SER A 586 0.27 -25.23 46.64
C SER A 586 -1.15 -24.63 46.59
N THR A 587 -2.13 -25.36 47.11
CA THR A 587 -3.50 -24.88 47.29
C THR A 587 -3.85 -24.56 48.76
N ALA A 588 -2.85 -24.61 49.65
CA ALA A 588 -3.05 -24.36 51.08
C ALA A 588 -2.98 -22.87 51.40
N ALA A 589 -3.85 -22.39 52.30
CA ALA A 589 -3.74 -21.02 52.79
C ALA A 589 -2.36 -20.77 53.44
N TYR A 590 -1.88 -19.52 53.29
CA TYR A 590 -0.56 -19.06 53.73
C TYR A 590 0.62 -19.57 52.87
N SER A 591 0.34 -20.20 51.72
CA SER A 591 1.41 -20.48 50.77
C SER A 591 1.89 -19.18 50.11
N GLY A 592 3.18 -18.97 50.07
CA GLY A 592 3.78 -17.80 49.43
C GLY A 592 3.55 -17.78 47.91
N VAL A 593 3.76 -16.64 47.32
CA VAL A 593 3.75 -16.46 45.89
C VAL A 593 5.13 -16.02 45.41
N ASP A 594 5.54 -16.49 44.25
CA ASP A 594 6.82 -16.22 43.63
C ASP A 594 6.64 -15.99 42.10
N ILE A 595 7.72 -15.71 41.39
CA ILE A 595 7.73 -15.66 39.94
C ILE A 595 8.43 -16.88 39.37
N GLU A 596 7.84 -17.48 38.32
CA GLU A 596 8.43 -18.63 37.61
C GLU A 596 8.15 -18.49 36.09
N PRO A 597 8.97 -19.09 35.21
CA PRO A 597 8.72 -19.08 33.79
C PRO A 597 7.27 -19.47 33.46
N CYS A 598 6.59 -18.65 32.67
CA CYS A 598 5.19 -18.87 32.30
C CYS A 598 5.05 -20.21 31.56
N ASN A 599 4.18 -21.08 32.05
CA ASN A 599 3.96 -22.43 31.52
C ASN A 599 2.47 -22.76 31.31
N GLY A 600 1.56 -21.81 31.58
CA GLY A 600 0.12 -21.95 31.42
C GLY A 600 -0.55 -22.86 32.47
N ALA A 601 0.16 -23.27 33.52
CA ALA A 601 -0.42 -24.08 34.59
C ALA A 601 -1.40 -23.27 35.47
N THR A 602 -2.36 -23.96 36.07
CA THR A 602 -3.44 -23.30 36.84
C THR A 602 -2.97 -22.60 38.13
N ASP A 603 -1.78 -22.91 38.62
CA ASP A 603 -1.15 -22.22 39.75
C ASP A 603 -0.50 -20.88 39.36
N GLN A 604 -0.39 -20.60 38.05
CA GLN A 604 0.01 -19.31 37.47
C GLN A 604 -1.17 -18.48 36.95
N GLN A 605 -2.39 -19.00 37.09
CA GLN A 605 -3.58 -18.32 36.58
C GLN A 605 -4.38 -17.68 37.72
N TRP A 606 -4.78 -16.42 37.51
CA TRP A 606 -5.48 -15.58 38.48
C TRP A 606 -6.72 -14.97 37.84
N THR A 607 -7.79 -14.89 38.60
CA THR A 607 -9.00 -14.20 38.19
C THR A 607 -9.14 -12.88 38.94
N ALA A 608 -9.03 -11.78 38.22
CA ALA A 608 -9.33 -10.46 38.76
C ALA A 608 -10.86 -10.29 38.92
N THR A 609 -11.31 -9.93 40.09
CA THR A 609 -12.75 -9.71 40.36
C THR A 609 -13.11 -8.23 40.40
N SER A 610 -14.39 -7.90 40.23
CA SER A 610 -14.88 -6.52 40.36
C SER A 610 -14.73 -5.94 41.77
N ALA A 611 -14.46 -6.78 42.77
CA ALA A 611 -14.15 -6.36 44.13
C ALA A 611 -12.67 -6.02 44.36
N GLY A 612 -11.84 -6.13 43.30
CA GLY A 612 -10.40 -5.85 43.34
C GLY A 612 -9.57 -6.99 43.94
N THR A 613 -10.09 -8.22 43.99
CA THR A 613 -9.31 -9.38 44.44
C THR A 613 -8.74 -10.15 43.24
N LEU A 614 -7.56 -10.73 43.43
CA LEU A 614 -6.96 -11.71 42.51
C LEU A 614 -7.10 -13.10 43.10
N VAL A 615 -7.90 -13.95 42.46
CA VAL A 615 -8.21 -15.30 42.95
C VAL A 615 -7.41 -16.32 42.16
N GLY A 616 -6.56 -17.10 42.80
CA GLY A 616 -5.78 -18.15 42.17
C GLY A 616 -6.68 -19.29 41.66
N THR A 617 -6.56 -19.64 40.37
CA THR A 617 -7.43 -20.62 39.70
C THR A 617 -7.27 -22.02 40.31
N ALA A 618 -6.07 -22.44 40.66
CA ALA A 618 -5.82 -23.76 41.27
C ALA A 618 -6.33 -23.86 42.72
N SER A 619 -6.23 -22.77 43.49
CA SER A 619 -6.49 -22.77 44.92
C SER A 619 -7.87 -22.30 45.30
N GLY A 620 -8.50 -21.42 44.47
CA GLY A 620 -9.70 -20.68 44.85
C GLY A 620 -9.48 -19.68 45.98
N LEU A 621 -8.22 -19.39 46.34
CA LEU A 621 -7.85 -18.46 47.40
C LEU A 621 -7.41 -17.11 46.83
N CYS A 622 -7.53 -16.04 47.60
CA CYS A 622 -7.14 -14.70 47.18
C CYS A 622 -5.65 -14.42 47.44
N LEU A 623 -5.01 -13.72 46.50
CA LEU A 623 -3.72 -13.09 46.72
C LEU A 623 -3.85 -12.11 47.88
N SER A 624 -3.04 -12.27 48.90
CA SER A 624 -3.10 -11.53 50.14
C SER A 624 -1.72 -11.09 50.64
N VAL A 625 -1.70 -10.08 51.47
CA VAL A 625 -0.47 -9.72 52.20
C VAL A 625 -0.43 -10.47 53.49
N SER A 626 0.60 -11.24 53.72
CA SER A 626 0.78 -12.11 54.88
C SER A 626 0.62 -11.34 56.21
N GLY A 627 -0.24 -11.86 57.07
CA GLY A 627 -0.57 -11.25 58.36
C GLY A 627 -1.15 -9.84 58.28
N ALA A 628 -1.72 -9.44 57.16
CA ALA A 628 -2.24 -8.08 56.89
C ALA A 628 -1.21 -6.99 57.22
N SER A 629 0.06 -7.24 56.95
CA SER A 629 1.17 -6.32 57.20
C SER A 629 1.11 -5.14 56.23
N THR A 630 1.55 -3.98 56.70
CA THR A 630 1.71 -2.75 55.88
C THR A 630 3.18 -2.32 55.74
N ALA A 631 4.10 -3.16 56.18
CA ALA A 631 5.52 -2.87 56.16
C ALA A 631 6.13 -3.19 54.75
N ASP A 632 7.16 -2.43 54.37
CA ASP A 632 7.95 -2.78 53.17
C ASP A 632 8.65 -4.15 53.37
N GLY A 633 8.64 -4.99 52.31
CA GLY A 633 9.17 -6.34 52.35
C GLY A 633 8.21 -7.35 52.99
N ALA A 634 6.98 -7.01 53.29
CA ALA A 634 5.99 -8.00 53.76
C ALA A 634 5.59 -8.93 52.61
N SER A 635 5.74 -10.23 52.83
CA SER A 635 5.51 -11.26 51.80
C SER A 635 4.06 -11.31 51.37
N ALA A 636 3.84 -11.58 50.10
CA ALA A 636 2.53 -11.94 49.57
C ALA A 636 2.30 -13.45 49.73
N ASP A 637 1.07 -13.85 50.00
CA ASP A 637 0.63 -15.25 50.15
C ASP A 637 -0.78 -15.42 49.55
N ILE A 638 -1.32 -16.64 49.59
CA ILE A 638 -2.72 -16.88 49.27
C ILE A 638 -3.51 -17.14 50.56
N TYR A 639 -4.69 -16.56 50.68
CA TYR A 639 -5.57 -16.71 51.83
C TYR A 639 -7.05 -16.83 51.45
N SER A 640 -7.88 -17.32 52.37
CA SER A 640 -9.32 -17.40 52.14
C SER A 640 -9.90 -16.04 51.82
N CYS A 641 -10.59 -15.90 50.70
CA CYS A 641 -11.24 -14.65 50.31
C CYS A 641 -12.30 -14.23 51.34
N ASN A 642 -12.00 -13.24 52.15
CA ASN A 642 -12.84 -12.78 53.22
C ASN A 642 -13.25 -11.30 53.11
N GLY A 643 -12.78 -10.63 52.04
CA GLY A 643 -13.06 -9.23 51.75
C GLY A 643 -12.25 -8.24 52.59
N SER A 644 -11.17 -8.68 53.24
CA SER A 644 -10.27 -7.79 53.97
C SER A 644 -9.45 -6.90 53.00
N GLY A 645 -9.01 -5.75 53.52
CA GLY A 645 -8.16 -4.85 52.71
C GLY A 645 -6.80 -5.43 52.34
N SER A 646 -6.33 -6.53 52.98
CA SER A 646 -5.09 -7.23 52.62
C SER A 646 -5.21 -8.08 51.37
N GLU A 647 -6.43 -8.33 50.88
CA GLU A 647 -6.72 -9.14 49.68
C GLU A 647 -7.19 -8.27 48.50
N SER A 648 -7.31 -6.97 48.72
CA SER A 648 -7.87 -6.04 47.77
C SER A 648 -6.76 -5.24 47.10
N TRP A 649 -6.72 -5.28 45.76
CA TRP A 649 -5.72 -4.66 44.93
C TRP A 649 -6.37 -3.71 43.93
N SER A 650 -5.85 -2.50 43.80
CA SER A 650 -6.24 -1.58 42.76
C SER A 650 -5.18 -1.58 41.64
N GLN A 651 -5.63 -1.66 40.42
CA GLN A 651 -4.76 -1.52 39.23
C GLN A 651 -4.56 -0.03 38.99
N GLN A 652 -3.30 0.40 38.93
CA GLN A 652 -2.93 1.77 38.57
C GLN A 652 -1.93 1.72 37.41
N PRO A 653 -1.99 2.65 36.44
CA PRO A 653 -0.99 2.68 35.36
C PRO A 653 0.43 2.64 35.92
N ALA A 654 1.29 1.80 35.35
CA ALA A 654 2.70 1.80 35.69
C ALA A 654 3.30 3.17 35.37
N SER A 655 4.07 3.73 36.28
CA SER A 655 4.63 5.08 36.20
C SER A 655 6.00 5.11 35.52
#